data_c4975bdb609fec1f6b1fae8e14387589
#
_entry.id   c4975bdb609fec1f6b1fae8e14387589
#
_cell.length_a   1.000
_cell.length_b   1.000
_cell.length_c   1.000
_cell.angle_alpha   90.00
_cell.angle_beta   90.00
_cell.angle_gamma   90.00
#
_symmetry.space_group_name_H-M   'P 1'
#
loop_
_entity.id
_entity.type
_entity.pdbx_description
1 polymer ?
#
loop_
_entity_poly.entity_id
_entity_poly.type
_entity_poly.pdbx_seq_one_letter_code
_entity_poly.pdbx_strand_id
1 'polypeptide(L)'
;LKIPALTVVAALAATGCSNGSITQNREAMARIATNTAKPQLAPMKGSESLAGTPDAFKALCKADLERAQAQVAALKKLDPKTNGQGVLKAYDEAQTAILNAANRSSLTHEVHPDAAMRDASRECEQQVDAANVALSQDRGVYDALSLVDLSKEDAATHHWVDRTLLDFRRAGVDRDEATRAKVKTLNEEILKLGQQFGQNIAEDTRSVAFTTKDLDGLPEDYKKAHAPGADGKVVITSNYPDYFPFMTYAKNAKAREKLWRTYRQRAFPKNQAVLAQLIEKRNELATLLGYNTYAAFTTETRMTRTQQAAADFIDQLAQATEVRAKKEMADLLARKKKDVKGATVVEPWDQDYYEDRLRAEKFGFDSQAVRPYLEYARVKDGVMGITSSLWGVAFQPVKDAKTWHTDVEAYDVVDGGKPLGRIYLDMHPRDDKYKHAAQFDLVTGELDKRLPEAVLVCNFPRPGDLMTHDEVGTFFHEFGHLMHTIFSGHQKWTPISGISMERDFVETPSMLLQQWAEQPEVLKSFAKHHESNEPIPAELVEKLRASKEFGLGLYARRQLFLSAVSLQYYSRAPGFDTSSVLSELQKKLSPFRHEFRDGTHFELAFGHLDGYSAAYYTYLWSSVIAKDLESKFQENGYLDRDTAMHYRKTVLEPGGSKPAAEQVKDFLGRPYGFEAYRAYLDGSAKPTGTAKETK
;
A
#
# COMPACT_ATOMS: atom_id res chain seq x y z
N LEU A 1 31.90 38.82 27.12
CA LEU A 1 33.34 38.40 26.99
C LEU A 1 33.57 37.95 25.55
N LYS A 2 34.47 38.67 24.86
CA LYS A 2 34.89 38.40 23.48
C LYS A 2 35.95 37.30 23.49
N ILE A 3 35.90 36.38 22.52
CA ILE A 3 36.99 35.44 22.22
C ILE A 3 37.43 35.68 20.77
N PRO A 4 38.73 35.81 20.49
CA PRO A 4 39.26 36.19 19.19
C PRO A 4 39.52 34.98 18.26
N ALA A 5 39.46 35.23 16.95
CA ALA A 5 39.80 34.32 15.88
C ALA A 5 41.31 34.02 15.80
N LEU A 6 41.67 32.74 15.62
CA LEU A 6 43.05 32.32 15.33
C LEU A 6 43.25 32.18 13.83
N THR A 7 44.12 32.99 13.27
CA THR A 7 44.63 32.95 11.91
C THR A 7 45.87 32.04 11.87
N VAL A 8 45.83 30.99 11.03
CA VAL A 8 47.02 30.17 10.74
C VAL A 8 47.63 30.64 9.43
N VAL A 9 48.82 31.18 9.52
CA VAL A 9 49.68 31.54 8.37
C VAL A 9 50.58 30.35 8.06
N ALA A 10 50.52 29.82 6.85
CA ALA A 10 51.45 28.85 6.31
C ALA A 10 52.49 29.56 5.42
N ALA A 11 53.75 29.43 5.78
CA ALA A 11 54.88 29.98 5.05
C ALA A 11 55.18 29.15 3.78
N LEU A 12 55.26 29.82 2.66
CA LEU A 12 55.73 29.27 1.36
C LEU A 12 57.24 29.55 1.23
N ALA A 13 58.01 28.46 1.11
CA ALA A 13 59.37 28.55 0.64
C ALA A 13 59.39 28.62 -0.90
N ALA A 14 60.02 29.65 -1.44
CA ALA A 14 60.18 29.88 -2.86
C ALA A 14 61.42 29.12 -3.40
N THR A 15 61.17 28.27 -4.43
CA THR A 15 62.20 27.94 -5.43
C THR A 15 61.61 28.16 -6.81
N GLY A 16 62.29 28.98 -7.57
CA GLY A 16 61.81 29.43 -8.90
C GLY A 16 61.89 28.36 -10.00
N CYS A 17 60.86 28.35 -10.85
CA CYS A 17 60.90 27.86 -12.23
C CYS A 17 59.84 28.57 -13.07
N SER A 18 60.32 29.13 -14.10
CA SER A 18 59.75 29.69 -15.37
C SER A 18 58.25 29.97 -15.53
N ASN A 19 57.95 31.21 -15.83
CA ASN A 19 56.63 31.86 -16.06
C ASN A 19 55.89 31.47 -17.36
N GLY A 20 56.04 30.26 -17.88
CA GLY A 20 55.35 29.90 -19.15
C GLY A 20 54.20 28.90 -19.04
N SER A 21 54.10 28.17 -17.95
CA SER A 21 53.16 27.01 -17.82
C SER A 21 51.94 27.28 -16.96
N ILE A 22 51.93 28.35 -16.20
CA ILE A 22 50.83 28.62 -15.23
C ILE A 22 49.60 29.27 -15.88
N THR A 23 49.85 30.05 -16.97
CA THR A 23 48.74 30.73 -17.65
C THR A 23 47.92 29.77 -18.54
N GLN A 24 48.54 28.79 -19.19
CA GLN A 24 47.85 27.76 -19.98
C GLN A 24 47.06 26.77 -19.10
N ASN A 25 47.55 26.41 -17.94
CA ASN A 25 46.83 25.56 -17.01
C ASN A 25 45.63 26.29 -16.32
N ARG A 26 45.72 27.59 -16.08
CA ARG A 26 44.60 28.40 -15.58
C ARG A 26 43.51 28.56 -16.63
N GLU A 27 43.83 28.73 -17.91
CA GLU A 27 42.85 28.80 -18.97
C GLU A 27 42.21 27.41 -19.26
N ALA A 28 42.98 26.32 -19.16
CA ALA A 28 42.45 24.97 -19.28
C ALA A 28 41.53 24.60 -18.10
N MET A 29 41.91 24.95 -16.83
CA MET A 29 41.04 24.78 -15.68
C MET A 29 39.82 25.73 -15.69
N ALA A 30 39.96 26.96 -16.21
CA ALA A 30 38.82 27.85 -16.40
C ALA A 30 37.87 27.36 -17.50
N ARG A 31 38.36 26.70 -18.54
CA ARG A 31 37.53 26.08 -19.59
C ARG A 31 36.87 24.79 -19.13
N ILE A 32 37.43 24.03 -18.17
CA ILE A 32 36.81 22.86 -17.55
C ILE A 32 35.75 23.31 -16.52
N ALA A 33 35.94 24.43 -15.84
CA ALA A 33 34.99 24.97 -14.85
C ALA A 33 33.79 25.70 -15.49
N THR A 34 33.77 25.99 -16.79
CA THR A 34 32.68 26.76 -17.42
C THR A 34 31.72 25.93 -18.27
N ASN A 35 31.76 24.58 -18.23
CA ASN A 35 30.87 23.75 -19.04
C ASN A 35 30.18 22.63 -18.26
N THR A 36 29.95 22.79 -16.94
CA THR A 36 28.96 22.02 -16.22
C THR A 36 27.88 22.96 -15.70
N ALA A 37 27.07 23.49 -16.62
CA ALA A 37 25.76 23.95 -16.23
C ALA A 37 25.09 22.76 -15.56
N LYS A 38 24.82 22.84 -14.24
CA LYS A 38 23.99 21.83 -13.56
C LYS A 38 22.72 21.67 -14.39
N PRO A 39 22.32 20.43 -14.71
CA PRO A 39 21.08 20.23 -15.42
C PRO A 39 19.97 21.00 -14.70
N GLN A 40 19.25 21.82 -15.44
CA GLN A 40 18.14 22.59 -14.88
C GLN A 40 16.99 21.62 -14.70
N LEU A 41 16.58 21.37 -13.45
CA LEU A 41 15.43 20.52 -13.14
C LEU A 41 14.18 21.05 -13.84
N ALA A 42 13.35 20.14 -14.36
CA ALA A 42 12.05 20.47 -14.90
C ALA A 42 11.18 21.12 -13.80
N PRO A 43 10.40 22.16 -14.10
CA PRO A 43 9.50 22.76 -13.13
C PRO A 43 8.41 21.78 -12.68
N MET A 44 8.06 21.79 -11.37
CA MET A 44 7.00 20.98 -10.80
C MET A 44 5.63 21.55 -11.20
N LYS A 45 5.02 21.00 -12.24
CA LYS A 45 3.77 21.45 -12.85
C LYS A 45 2.81 20.31 -13.21
N GLY A 46 2.95 19.17 -12.57
CA GLY A 46 2.13 18.01 -12.84
C GLY A 46 0.63 18.27 -12.72
N SER A 47 0.23 18.99 -11.68
CA SER A 47 -1.18 19.34 -11.43
C SER A 47 -1.80 20.28 -12.46
N GLU A 48 -1.02 21.06 -13.21
CA GLU A 48 -1.56 21.95 -14.25
C GLU A 48 -2.31 21.17 -15.35
N SER A 49 -1.93 19.94 -15.61
CA SER A 49 -2.60 19.07 -16.60
C SER A 49 -4.00 18.66 -16.15
N LEU A 50 -4.24 18.54 -14.84
CA LEU A 50 -5.53 18.21 -14.26
C LEU A 50 -6.44 19.47 -14.16
N ALA A 51 -5.85 20.65 -14.08
CA ALA A 51 -6.58 21.92 -14.08
C ALA A 51 -6.95 22.40 -15.50
N GLY A 52 -6.66 21.62 -16.55
CA GLY A 52 -6.91 21.93 -17.94
C GLY A 52 -8.32 21.56 -18.43
N THR A 53 -8.47 21.49 -19.76
CA THR A 53 -9.72 21.02 -20.40
C THR A 53 -9.61 19.54 -20.81
N PRO A 54 -10.74 18.81 -20.99
CA PRO A 54 -10.74 17.43 -21.47
C PRO A 54 -9.97 17.24 -22.80
N ASP A 55 -10.09 18.16 -23.73
CA ASP A 55 -9.38 18.10 -25.02
C ASP A 55 -7.87 18.28 -24.84
N ALA A 56 -7.44 19.20 -23.99
CA ALA A 56 -6.03 19.38 -23.67
C ALA A 56 -5.46 18.13 -22.97
N PHE A 57 -6.23 17.50 -22.07
CA PHE A 57 -5.87 16.27 -21.39
C PHE A 57 -5.67 15.12 -22.39
N LYS A 58 -6.66 14.90 -23.30
CA LYS A 58 -6.57 13.88 -24.36
C LYS A 58 -5.36 14.13 -25.29
N ALA A 59 -5.12 15.38 -25.68
CA ALA A 59 -3.99 15.74 -26.50
C ALA A 59 -2.64 15.43 -25.83
N LEU A 60 -2.54 15.70 -24.51
CA LEU A 60 -1.34 15.39 -23.73
C LEU A 60 -1.12 13.88 -23.60
N CYS A 61 -2.18 13.10 -23.32
CA CYS A 61 -2.12 11.65 -23.29
C CYS A 61 -1.60 11.09 -24.63
N LYS A 62 -2.19 11.52 -25.73
CA LYS A 62 -1.77 11.14 -27.08
C LYS A 62 -0.31 11.47 -27.35
N ALA A 63 0.14 12.69 -27.00
CA ALA A 63 1.51 13.11 -27.19
C ALA A 63 2.52 12.26 -26.42
N ASP A 64 2.18 11.88 -25.18
CA ASP A 64 3.02 10.99 -24.38
C ASP A 64 3.12 9.60 -25.00
N LEU A 65 2.01 9.01 -25.44
CA LEU A 65 2.01 7.69 -26.09
C LEU A 65 2.72 7.69 -27.45
N GLU A 66 2.58 8.76 -28.25
CA GLU A 66 3.34 8.95 -29.50
C GLU A 66 4.84 9.08 -29.24
N ARG A 67 5.23 9.78 -28.15
CA ARG A 67 6.62 9.87 -27.70
C ARG A 67 7.16 8.49 -27.30
N ALA A 68 6.39 7.70 -26.56
CA ALA A 68 6.77 6.34 -26.21
C ALA A 68 7.01 5.47 -27.44
N GLN A 69 6.11 5.51 -28.42
CA GLN A 69 6.26 4.79 -29.70
C GLN A 69 7.50 5.24 -30.49
N ALA A 70 7.77 6.56 -30.51
CA ALA A 70 8.95 7.09 -31.18
C ALA A 70 10.25 6.60 -30.52
N GLN A 71 10.32 6.54 -29.20
CA GLN A 71 11.46 6.02 -28.44
C GLN A 71 11.68 4.52 -28.71
N VAL A 72 10.61 3.73 -28.70
CA VAL A 72 10.67 2.30 -29.07
C VAL A 72 11.19 2.12 -30.51
N ALA A 73 10.72 2.93 -31.45
CA ALA A 73 11.19 2.88 -32.84
C ALA A 73 12.65 3.32 -32.96
N ALA A 74 13.11 4.28 -32.16
CA ALA A 74 14.51 4.71 -32.11
C ALA A 74 15.41 3.62 -31.51
N LEU A 75 14.98 3.02 -30.35
CA LEU A 75 15.68 1.92 -29.71
C LEU A 75 15.99 0.77 -30.65
N LYS A 76 15.02 0.35 -31.47
CA LYS A 76 15.16 -0.76 -32.42
C LYS A 76 16.17 -0.50 -33.56
N LYS A 77 16.58 0.75 -33.76
CA LYS A 77 17.61 1.13 -34.77
C LYS A 77 19.01 1.17 -34.18
N LEU A 78 19.16 1.09 -32.86
CA LEU A 78 20.43 1.11 -32.16
C LEU A 78 21.07 -0.29 -32.19
N ASP A 79 22.39 -0.35 -32.32
CA ASP A 79 23.13 -1.58 -32.07
C ASP A 79 23.41 -1.71 -30.57
N PRO A 80 22.82 -2.67 -29.87
CA PRO A 80 22.95 -2.80 -28.41
C PRO A 80 24.39 -3.11 -27.97
N LYS A 81 25.22 -3.69 -28.83
CA LYS A 81 26.61 -4.04 -28.52
C LYS A 81 27.53 -2.83 -28.52
N THR A 82 27.27 -1.86 -29.40
CA THR A 82 28.08 -0.65 -29.53
C THR A 82 27.46 0.58 -28.86
N ASN A 83 26.14 0.59 -28.62
CA ASN A 83 25.42 1.69 -28.02
C ASN A 83 24.39 1.23 -26.98
N GLY A 84 24.82 0.40 -26.00
CA GLY A 84 23.96 -0.11 -24.95
C GLY A 84 23.32 1.00 -24.12
N GLN A 85 24.04 2.05 -23.77
CA GLN A 85 23.51 3.22 -23.07
C GLN A 85 22.37 3.93 -23.81
N GLY A 86 22.49 4.02 -25.13
CA GLY A 86 21.43 4.57 -25.98
C GLY A 86 20.17 3.71 -25.96
N VAL A 87 20.31 2.37 -25.93
CA VAL A 87 19.20 1.42 -25.80
C VAL A 87 18.50 1.59 -24.45
N LEU A 88 19.26 1.58 -23.34
CA LEU A 88 18.71 1.76 -21.98
C LEU A 88 17.97 3.09 -21.84
N LYS A 89 18.57 4.19 -22.34
CA LYS A 89 17.97 5.52 -22.29
C LYS A 89 16.68 5.61 -23.11
N ALA A 90 16.67 5.09 -24.32
CA ALA A 90 15.46 5.12 -25.16
C ALA A 90 14.33 4.27 -24.55
N TYR A 91 14.65 3.15 -23.90
CA TYR A 91 13.68 2.35 -23.18
C TYR A 91 13.13 3.09 -21.95
N ASP A 92 13.99 3.70 -21.14
CA ASP A 92 13.59 4.53 -20.00
C ASP A 92 12.68 5.70 -20.41
N GLU A 93 13.02 6.40 -21.50
CA GLU A 93 12.19 7.50 -22.01
C GLU A 93 10.83 7.01 -22.54
N ALA A 94 10.75 5.82 -23.13
CA ALA A 94 9.49 5.20 -23.54
C ALA A 94 8.63 4.86 -22.31
N GLN A 95 9.22 4.22 -21.31
CA GLN A 95 8.54 3.90 -20.05
C GLN A 95 8.09 5.16 -19.31
N THR A 96 8.95 6.18 -19.25
CA THR A 96 8.62 7.48 -18.63
C THR A 96 7.38 8.10 -19.28
N ALA A 97 7.29 8.07 -20.60
CA ALA A 97 6.14 8.64 -21.30
C ALA A 97 4.84 7.89 -20.98
N ILE A 98 4.88 6.55 -20.94
CA ILE A 98 3.73 5.72 -20.56
C ILE A 98 3.34 5.96 -19.11
N LEU A 99 4.30 5.98 -18.16
CA LEU A 99 4.06 6.23 -16.73
C LEU A 99 3.44 7.61 -16.49
N ASN A 100 3.89 8.65 -17.18
CA ASN A 100 3.31 9.99 -17.05
C ASN A 100 1.84 10.01 -17.50
N ALA A 101 1.50 9.34 -18.59
CA ALA A 101 0.11 9.21 -19.03
C ALA A 101 -0.72 8.40 -18.05
N ALA A 102 -0.19 7.27 -17.53
CA ALA A 102 -0.82 6.40 -16.57
C ALA A 102 -1.14 7.13 -15.25
N ASN A 103 -0.14 7.78 -14.65
CA ASN A 103 -0.28 8.48 -13.37
C ASN A 103 -1.33 9.60 -13.46
N ARG A 104 -1.27 10.43 -14.50
CA ARG A 104 -2.26 11.50 -14.69
C ARG A 104 -3.66 10.96 -14.92
N SER A 105 -3.83 9.94 -15.74
CA SER A 105 -5.16 9.39 -16.02
C SER A 105 -5.75 8.72 -14.80
N SER A 106 -5.00 7.88 -14.08
CA SER A 106 -5.46 7.22 -12.87
C SER A 106 -5.89 8.23 -11.79
N LEU A 107 -5.07 9.23 -11.51
CA LEU A 107 -5.44 10.27 -10.54
C LEU A 107 -6.67 11.07 -10.99
N THR A 108 -6.71 11.53 -12.26
CA THR A 108 -7.84 12.33 -12.77
C THR A 108 -9.15 11.57 -12.72
N HIS A 109 -9.14 10.28 -13.05
CA HIS A 109 -10.31 9.40 -12.96
C HIS A 109 -10.90 9.39 -11.55
N GLU A 110 -10.06 9.31 -10.54
CA GLU A 110 -10.46 9.12 -9.15
C GLU A 110 -10.82 10.41 -8.41
N VAL A 111 -10.34 11.59 -8.87
CA VAL A 111 -10.47 12.82 -8.06
C VAL A 111 -11.09 14.00 -8.77
N HIS A 112 -11.23 13.98 -10.11
CA HIS A 112 -11.61 15.19 -10.82
C HIS A 112 -13.13 15.47 -10.70
N PRO A 113 -13.56 16.71 -10.35
CA PRO A 113 -14.98 17.02 -10.20
C PRO A 113 -15.75 17.04 -11.53
N ASP A 114 -15.09 17.36 -12.65
CA ASP A 114 -15.70 17.38 -13.97
C ASP A 114 -15.79 15.98 -14.56
N ALA A 115 -17.01 15.52 -14.87
CA ALA A 115 -17.27 14.22 -15.48
C ALA A 115 -16.59 14.05 -16.85
N ALA A 116 -16.51 15.11 -17.66
CA ALA A 116 -15.84 15.04 -18.96
C ALA A 116 -14.31 14.82 -18.83
N MET A 117 -13.70 15.35 -17.77
CA MET A 117 -12.30 15.04 -17.46
C MET A 117 -12.12 13.58 -17.02
N ARG A 118 -13.03 13.05 -16.19
CA ARG A 118 -13.00 11.62 -15.80
C ARG A 118 -13.21 10.69 -17.01
N ASP A 119 -14.07 11.08 -17.97
CA ASP A 119 -14.26 10.34 -19.21
C ASP A 119 -12.99 10.36 -20.08
N ALA A 120 -12.38 11.54 -20.25
CA ALA A 120 -11.13 11.70 -20.97
C ALA A 120 -9.99 10.87 -20.33
N SER A 121 -9.97 10.77 -19.00
CA SER A 121 -8.96 9.98 -18.29
C SER A 121 -9.17 8.47 -18.49
N ARG A 122 -10.42 7.97 -18.48
CA ARG A 122 -10.72 6.56 -18.79
C ARG A 122 -10.30 6.18 -20.22
N GLU A 123 -10.52 7.06 -21.18
CA GLU A 123 -10.02 6.84 -22.56
C GLU A 123 -8.50 6.77 -22.61
N CYS A 124 -7.82 7.62 -21.83
CA CYS A 124 -6.35 7.59 -21.72
C CYS A 124 -5.85 6.30 -21.06
N GLU A 125 -6.48 5.85 -19.95
CA GLU A 125 -6.14 4.59 -19.27
C GLU A 125 -6.21 3.39 -20.24
N GLN A 126 -7.26 3.29 -21.04
CA GLN A 126 -7.39 2.24 -22.06
C GLN A 126 -6.26 2.28 -23.10
N GLN A 127 -5.85 3.48 -23.52
CA GLN A 127 -4.73 3.65 -24.46
C GLN A 127 -3.37 3.32 -23.81
N VAL A 128 -3.18 3.67 -22.55
CA VAL A 128 -2.01 3.31 -21.74
C VAL A 128 -1.91 1.79 -21.58
N ASP A 129 -3.00 1.12 -21.25
CA ASP A 129 -3.03 -0.35 -21.12
C ASP A 129 -2.67 -1.01 -22.45
N ALA A 130 -3.21 -0.54 -23.56
CA ALA A 130 -2.88 -1.03 -24.89
C ALA A 130 -1.38 -0.82 -25.23
N ALA A 131 -0.81 0.34 -24.85
CA ALA A 131 0.60 0.64 -25.05
C ALA A 131 1.51 -0.25 -24.21
N ASN A 132 1.15 -0.51 -22.94
CA ASN A 132 1.87 -1.42 -22.06
C ASN A 132 1.85 -2.86 -22.59
N VAL A 133 0.70 -3.35 -23.05
CA VAL A 133 0.59 -4.66 -23.68
C VAL A 133 1.45 -4.74 -24.94
N ALA A 134 1.39 -3.74 -25.81
CA ALA A 134 2.20 -3.70 -27.03
C ALA A 134 3.70 -3.71 -26.72
N LEU A 135 4.14 -2.92 -25.72
CA LEU A 135 5.53 -2.85 -25.31
C LEU A 135 6.02 -4.18 -24.72
N SER A 136 5.23 -4.78 -23.80
CA SER A 136 5.59 -6.06 -23.15
C SER A 136 5.66 -7.25 -24.13
N GLN A 137 5.03 -7.15 -25.29
CA GLN A 137 5.03 -8.14 -26.36
C GLN A 137 6.04 -7.83 -27.48
N ASP A 138 6.81 -6.73 -27.36
CA ASP A 138 7.73 -6.30 -28.40
C ASP A 138 9.04 -7.08 -28.34
N ARG A 139 9.16 -8.10 -29.19
CA ARG A 139 10.34 -8.95 -29.32
C ARG A 139 11.60 -8.17 -29.63
N GLY A 140 11.51 -7.13 -30.48
CA GLY A 140 12.68 -6.31 -30.88
C GLY A 140 13.22 -5.51 -29.68
N VAL A 141 12.37 -5.02 -28.80
CA VAL A 141 12.79 -4.34 -27.57
C VAL A 141 13.45 -5.33 -26.62
N TYR A 142 12.84 -6.50 -26.39
CA TYR A 142 13.40 -7.56 -25.55
C TYR A 142 14.79 -8.00 -26.03
N ASP A 143 14.93 -8.28 -27.32
CA ASP A 143 16.21 -8.71 -27.91
C ASP A 143 17.28 -7.63 -27.76
N ALA A 144 16.93 -6.36 -28.02
CA ALA A 144 17.86 -5.24 -27.85
C ALA A 144 18.33 -5.10 -26.39
N LEU A 145 17.42 -5.12 -25.41
CA LEU A 145 17.75 -5.03 -23.99
C LEU A 145 18.61 -6.22 -23.52
N SER A 146 18.31 -7.43 -23.99
CA SER A 146 19.03 -8.65 -23.58
C SER A 146 20.48 -8.72 -24.12
N LEU A 147 20.80 -7.95 -25.12
CA LEU A 147 22.15 -7.87 -25.74
C LEU A 147 23.00 -6.71 -25.20
N VAL A 148 22.46 -5.87 -24.31
CA VAL A 148 23.24 -4.76 -23.72
C VAL A 148 24.30 -5.33 -22.79
N ASP A 149 25.56 -4.90 -22.99
CA ASP A 149 26.66 -5.18 -22.06
C ASP A 149 26.52 -4.30 -20.81
N LEU A 150 26.15 -4.92 -19.70
CA LEU A 150 25.99 -4.27 -18.40
C LEU A 150 27.26 -4.25 -17.54
N SER A 151 28.38 -4.81 -18.01
CA SER A 151 29.60 -5.01 -17.19
C SER A 151 30.18 -3.73 -16.58
N LYS A 152 29.82 -2.56 -17.11
CA LYS A 152 30.25 -1.23 -16.64
C LYS A 152 29.16 -0.45 -15.94
N GLU A 153 27.97 -1.02 -15.79
CA GLU A 153 26.82 -0.37 -15.19
C GLU A 153 26.81 -0.57 -13.68
N ASP A 154 26.10 0.32 -12.98
CA ASP A 154 25.85 0.21 -11.54
C ASP A 154 24.86 -0.90 -11.18
N ALA A 155 24.84 -1.30 -9.92
CA ALA A 155 23.97 -2.37 -9.42
C ALA A 155 22.47 -2.06 -9.62
N ALA A 156 22.07 -0.79 -9.53
CA ALA A 156 20.69 -0.39 -9.77
C ALA A 156 20.26 -0.59 -11.21
N THR A 157 21.16 -0.30 -12.17
CA THR A 157 20.94 -0.55 -13.59
C THR A 157 20.83 -2.06 -13.88
N HIS A 158 21.70 -2.89 -13.29
CA HIS A 158 21.60 -4.34 -13.40
C HIS A 158 20.23 -4.83 -12.87
N HIS A 159 19.87 -4.41 -11.66
CA HIS A 159 18.60 -4.80 -11.06
C HIS A 159 17.39 -4.38 -11.91
N TRP A 160 17.39 -3.16 -12.44
CA TRP A 160 16.34 -2.69 -13.34
C TRP A 160 16.21 -3.52 -14.60
N VAL A 161 17.34 -3.77 -15.30
CA VAL A 161 17.32 -4.55 -16.56
C VAL A 161 16.90 -5.98 -16.31
N ASP A 162 17.41 -6.64 -15.24
CA ASP A 162 17.03 -8.00 -14.87
C ASP A 162 15.53 -8.14 -14.60
N ARG A 163 14.95 -7.21 -13.83
CA ARG A 163 13.49 -7.16 -13.59
C ARG A 163 12.72 -6.95 -14.88
N THR A 164 13.16 -5.99 -15.70
CA THR A 164 12.55 -5.70 -16.99
C THR A 164 12.54 -6.94 -17.92
N LEU A 165 13.67 -7.61 -18.06
CA LEU A 165 13.77 -8.84 -18.86
C LEU A 165 12.93 -9.98 -18.28
N LEU A 166 12.83 -10.07 -16.97
CA LEU A 166 11.91 -11.02 -16.31
C LEU A 166 10.46 -10.71 -16.66
N ASP A 167 10.02 -9.47 -16.58
CA ASP A 167 8.65 -9.05 -16.91
C ASP A 167 8.31 -9.34 -18.39
N PHE A 168 9.23 -9.09 -19.31
CA PHE A 168 9.09 -9.47 -20.73
C PHE A 168 8.90 -10.99 -20.89
N ARG A 169 9.72 -11.83 -20.22
CA ARG A 169 9.58 -13.30 -20.27
C ARG A 169 8.26 -13.75 -19.67
N ARG A 170 7.83 -13.12 -18.60
CA ARG A 170 6.52 -13.38 -17.95
C ARG A 170 5.34 -12.96 -18.81
N ALA A 171 5.53 -11.99 -19.71
CA ALA A 171 4.58 -11.66 -20.76
C ALA A 171 4.64 -12.63 -21.96
N GLY A 172 5.61 -13.55 -21.99
CA GLY A 172 5.78 -14.57 -23.03
C GLY A 172 6.50 -14.10 -24.28
N VAL A 173 7.19 -12.95 -24.25
CA VAL A 173 7.84 -12.34 -25.41
C VAL A 173 8.94 -13.23 -26.02
N ASP A 174 9.59 -14.06 -25.20
CA ASP A 174 10.65 -15.00 -25.59
C ASP A 174 10.12 -16.28 -26.27
N ARG A 175 8.79 -16.48 -26.29
CA ARG A 175 8.13 -17.63 -26.91
C ARG A 175 7.94 -17.44 -28.40
N ASP A 176 7.61 -18.54 -29.09
CA ASP A 176 7.20 -18.52 -30.49
C ASP A 176 5.90 -17.73 -30.71
N GLU A 177 5.61 -17.36 -31.95
CA GLU A 177 4.46 -16.51 -32.30
C GLU A 177 3.12 -17.14 -31.90
N ALA A 178 2.95 -18.46 -32.10
CA ALA A 178 1.72 -19.17 -31.76
C ALA A 178 1.49 -19.17 -30.24
N THR A 179 2.54 -19.39 -29.46
CA THR A 179 2.50 -19.32 -27.99
C THR A 179 2.18 -17.91 -27.51
N ARG A 180 2.79 -16.87 -28.08
CA ARG A 180 2.49 -15.47 -27.74
C ARG A 180 1.04 -15.10 -28.02
N ALA A 181 0.50 -15.52 -29.18
CA ALA A 181 -0.92 -15.32 -29.50
C ALA A 181 -1.84 -15.98 -28.46
N LYS A 182 -1.49 -17.21 -28.01
CA LYS A 182 -2.25 -17.91 -26.98
C LYS A 182 -2.16 -17.24 -25.61
N VAL A 183 -0.98 -16.74 -25.21
CA VAL A 183 -0.80 -15.94 -23.98
C VAL A 183 -1.71 -14.71 -24.00
N LYS A 184 -1.76 -14.00 -25.13
CA LYS A 184 -2.64 -12.84 -25.29
C LYS A 184 -4.12 -13.22 -25.09
N THR A 185 -4.58 -14.26 -25.78
CA THR A 185 -5.96 -14.74 -25.65
C THR A 185 -6.30 -15.11 -24.21
N LEU A 186 -5.39 -15.86 -23.53
CA LEU A 186 -5.59 -16.24 -22.12
C LEU A 186 -5.70 -15.03 -21.19
N ASN A 187 -4.87 -14.01 -21.38
CA ASN A 187 -4.94 -12.79 -20.59
C ASN A 187 -6.27 -12.04 -20.78
N GLU A 188 -6.78 -11.97 -22.03
CA GLU A 188 -8.09 -11.38 -22.34
C GLU A 188 -9.23 -12.18 -21.69
N GLU A 189 -9.18 -13.52 -21.73
CA GLU A 189 -10.15 -14.38 -21.06
C GLU A 189 -10.11 -14.22 -19.53
N ILE A 190 -8.93 -14.21 -18.93
CA ILE A 190 -8.71 -14.01 -17.48
C ILE A 190 -9.27 -12.66 -17.05
N LEU A 191 -8.99 -11.60 -17.78
CA LEU A 191 -9.51 -10.25 -17.50
C LEU A 191 -11.04 -10.25 -17.51
N LYS A 192 -11.64 -10.82 -18.54
CA LYS A 192 -13.12 -10.90 -18.68
C LYS A 192 -13.75 -11.70 -17.53
N LEU A 193 -13.14 -12.84 -17.17
CA LEU A 193 -13.61 -13.65 -16.03
C LEU A 193 -13.48 -12.92 -14.71
N GLY A 194 -12.38 -12.18 -14.49
CA GLY A 194 -12.18 -11.36 -13.30
C GLY A 194 -13.23 -10.25 -13.18
N GLN A 195 -13.50 -9.53 -14.26
CA GLN A 195 -14.56 -8.52 -14.32
C GLN A 195 -15.94 -9.12 -14.01
N GLN A 196 -16.27 -10.28 -14.60
CA GLN A 196 -17.53 -10.97 -14.33
C GLN A 196 -17.62 -11.44 -12.87
N PHE A 197 -16.52 -11.94 -12.30
CA PHE A 197 -16.44 -12.35 -10.89
C PHE A 197 -16.73 -11.18 -9.96
N GLY A 198 -16.08 -10.04 -10.19
CA GLY A 198 -16.29 -8.81 -9.42
C GLY A 198 -17.70 -8.24 -9.57
N GLN A 199 -18.23 -8.19 -10.80
CA GLN A 199 -19.58 -7.71 -11.08
C GLN A 199 -20.65 -8.56 -10.37
N ASN A 200 -20.54 -9.88 -10.42
CA ASN A 200 -21.48 -10.77 -9.73
C ASN A 200 -21.49 -10.56 -8.21
N ILE A 201 -20.33 -10.17 -7.60
CA ILE A 201 -20.26 -9.83 -6.18
C ILE A 201 -20.96 -8.50 -5.91
N ALA A 202 -20.68 -7.48 -6.72
CA ALA A 202 -21.22 -6.13 -6.55
C ALA A 202 -22.76 -6.09 -6.71
N GLU A 203 -23.30 -6.89 -7.62
CA GLU A 203 -24.74 -6.94 -7.90
C GLU A 203 -25.54 -7.81 -6.92
N ASP A 204 -24.90 -8.74 -6.18
CA ASP A 204 -25.62 -9.65 -5.26
C ASP A 204 -25.73 -9.07 -3.84
N THR A 205 -26.50 -7.99 -3.73
CA THR A 205 -26.93 -7.48 -2.43
C THR A 205 -28.13 -8.30 -1.94
N ARG A 206 -27.92 -9.12 -0.92
CA ARG A 206 -28.96 -9.92 -0.27
C ARG A 206 -29.54 -9.19 0.92
N SER A 207 -30.76 -9.56 1.32
CA SER A 207 -31.43 -8.96 2.45
C SER A 207 -32.15 -9.99 3.31
N VAL A 208 -32.38 -9.62 4.57
CA VAL A 208 -33.11 -10.41 5.55
C VAL A 208 -34.13 -9.51 6.25
N ALA A 209 -35.37 -9.99 6.32
CA ALA A 209 -36.41 -9.32 7.09
C ALA A 209 -36.37 -9.80 8.55
N PHE A 210 -36.36 -8.84 9.48
CA PHE A 210 -36.32 -9.00 10.94
C PHE A 210 -37.52 -8.31 11.58
N THR A 211 -37.81 -8.64 12.83
CA THR A 211 -38.72 -7.87 13.67
C THR A 211 -37.98 -6.73 14.36
N THR A 212 -38.68 -5.71 14.81
CA THR A 212 -38.08 -4.61 15.60
C THR A 212 -37.35 -5.11 16.85
N LYS A 213 -37.80 -6.23 17.45
CA LYS A 213 -37.16 -6.87 18.60
C LYS A 213 -35.79 -7.46 18.26
N ASP A 214 -35.56 -7.87 17.02
CA ASP A 214 -34.28 -8.41 16.58
C ASP A 214 -33.19 -7.31 16.49
N LEU A 215 -33.61 -6.03 16.50
CA LEU A 215 -32.72 -4.86 16.52
C LEU A 215 -32.33 -4.42 17.95
N ASP A 216 -32.73 -5.16 18.99
CA ASP A 216 -32.32 -4.86 20.35
C ASP A 216 -30.80 -4.88 20.48
N GLY A 217 -30.24 -3.80 21.05
CA GLY A 217 -28.80 -3.61 21.25
C GLY A 217 -28.14 -2.76 20.16
N LEU A 218 -28.77 -2.56 19.01
CA LEU A 218 -28.27 -1.68 17.96
C LEU A 218 -28.35 -0.19 18.34
N PRO A 219 -27.46 0.67 17.84
CA PRO A 219 -27.50 2.11 18.05
C PRO A 219 -28.79 2.76 17.53
N GLU A 220 -29.21 3.86 18.13
CA GLU A 220 -30.48 4.52 17.78
C GLU A 220 -30.49 5.13 16.37
N ASP A 221 -29.36 5.66 15.90
CA ASP A 221 -29.17 6.13 14.54
C ASP A 221 -29.34 5.00 13.52
N TYR A 222 -28.77 3.82 13.80
CA TYR A 222 -28.97 2.62 12.98
C TYR A 222 -30.44 2.22 12.92
N LYS A 223 -31.14 2.19 14.04
CA LYS A 223 -32.58 1.87 14.09
C LYS A 223 -33.44 2.88 13.34
N LYS A 224 -33.08 4.16 13.38
CA LYS A 224 -33.75 5.22 12.60
C LYS A 224 -33.55 5.07 11.11
N ALA A 225 -32.34 4.69 10.69
CA ALA A 225 -32.04 4.45 9.28
C ALA A 225 -32.77 3.20 8.72
N HIS A 226 -33.14 2.25 9.59
CA HIS A 226 -33.81 1.01 9.26
C HIS A 226 -35.22 0.94 9.87
N ALA A 227 -36.10 1.85 9.43
CA ALA A 227 -37.47 1.88 9.92
C ALA A 227 -38.28 0.66 9.42
N PRO A 228 -39.25 0.17 10.22
CA PRO A 228 -40.13 -0.93 9.79
C PRO A 228 -40.96 -0.56 8.55
N GLY A 229 -41.10 -1.49 7.62
CA GLY A 229 -41.99 -1.37 6.49
C GLY A 229 -43.47 -1.52 6.90
N ALA A 230 -44.35 -1.48 5.92
CA ALA A 230 -45.81 -1.62 6.12
C ALA A 230 -46.22 -2.96 6.76
N ASP A 231 -45.40 -4.01 6.62
CA ASP A 231 -45.57 -5.33 7.25
C ASP A 231 -45.00 -5.43 8.65
N GLY A 232 -44.51 -4.30 9.22
CA GLY A 232 -43.90 -4.24 10.54
C GLY A 232 -42.51 -4.87 10.62
N LYS A 233 -41.89 -5.24 9.50
CA LYS A 233 -40.55 -5.83 9.44
C LYS A 233 -39.52 -4.79 9.03
N VAL A 234 -38.31 -5.00 9.53
CA VAL A 234 -37.11 -4.23 9.19
C VAL A 234 -36.26 -5.05 8.25
N VAL A 235 -35.89 -4.49 7.10
CA VAL A 235 -35.04 -5.14 6.12
C VAL A 235 -33.58 -4.72 6.35
N ILE A 236 -32.70 -5.70 6.58
CA ILE A 236 -31.26 -5.49 6.72
C ILE A 236 -30.56 -6.15 5.54
N THR A 237 -29.66 -5.41 4.89
CA THR A 237 -28.94 -5.91 3.73
C THR A 237 -27.59 -6.53 4.06
N SER A 238 -26.98 -7.19 3.07
CA SER A 238 -25.60 -7.70 3.17
C SER A 238 -24.53 -6.63 2.90
N ASN A 239 -24.88 -5.37 2.75
CA ASN A 239 -23.94 -4.27 2.59
C ASN A 239 -23.21 -3.99 3.92
N TYR A 240 -21.97 -3.59 3.85
CA TYR A 240 -21.12 -3.39 5.02
C TYR A 240 -21.72 -2.46 6.08
N PRO A 241 -22.29 -1.29 5.75
CA PRO A 241 -22.91 -0.40 6.73
C PRO A 241 -24.10 -1.03 7.48
N ASP A 242 -24.80 -2.00 6.88
CA ASP A 242 -25.91 -2.71 7.49
C ASP A 242 -25.42 -3.93 8.27
N TYR A 243 -24.52 -4.71 7.65
CA TYR A 243 -24.08 -6.00 8.16
C TYR A 243 -23.23 -5.90 9.42
N PHE A 244 -22.15 -5.11 9.40
CA PHE A 244 -21.21 -5.10 10.53
C PHE A 244 -21.79 -4.54 11.83
N PRO A 245 -22.51 -3.41 11.84
CA PRO A 245 -23.16 -2.96 13.08
C PRO A 245 -24.16 -3.99 13.62
N PHE A 246 -24.91 -4.67 12.74
CA PHE A 246 -25.84 -5.71 13.16
C PHE A 246 -25.13 -6.88 13.85
N MET A 247 -24.02 -7.36 13.27
CA MET A 247 -23.22 -8.44 13.84
C MET A 247 -22.58 -8.05 15.17
N THR A 248 -22.17 -6.80 15.34
CA THR A 248 -21.53 -6.28 16.54
C THR A 248 -22.51 -6.04 17.68
N TYR A 249 -23.70 -5.50 17.38
CA TYR A 249 -24.56 -4.96 18.44
C TYR A 249 -25.87 -5.72 18.66
N ALA A 250 -26.42 -6.44 17.65
CA ALA A 250 -27.69 -7.13 17.83
C ALA A 250 -27.61 -8.24 18.89
N LYS A 251 -28.48 -8.17 19.90
CA LYS A 251 -28.49 -9.16 21.01
C LYS A 251 -28.95 -10.55 20.60
N ASN A 252 -29.85 -10.64 19.60
CA ASN A 252 -30.42 -11.91 19.17
C ASN A 252 -29.45 -12.74 18.33
N ALA A 253 -28.86 -13.78 18.91
CA ALA A 253 -27.90 -14.68 18.25
C ALA A 253 -28.51 -15.39 17.00
N LYS A 254 -29.80 -15.74 17.01
CA LYS A 254 -30.46 -16.35 15.83
C LYS A 254 -30.61 -15.35 14.71
N ALA A 255 -30.83 -14.08 15.02
CA ALA A 255 -30.90 -13.02 14.01
C ALA A 255 -29.50 -12.79 13.40
N ARG A 256 -28.42 -12.75 14.22
CA ARG A 256 -27.05 -12.70 13.73
C ARG A 256 -26.70 -13.90 12.85
N GLU A 257 -27.04 -15.11 13.28
CA GLU A 257 -26.85 -16.33 12.48
C GLU A 257 -27.52 -16.23 11.10
N LYS A 258 -28.78 -15.81 11.06
CA LYS A 258 -29.55 -15.68 9.82
C LYS A 258 -28.90 -14.70 8.84
N LEU A 259 -28.49 -13.52 9.35
CA LEU A 259 -27.82 -12.52 8.52
C LEU A 259 -26.43 -13.00 8.08
N TRP A 260 -25.66 -13.63 8.98
CA TRP A 260 -24.33 -14.19 8.68
C TRP A 260 -24.41 -15.24 7.57
N ARG A 261 -25.36 -16.17 7.62
CA ARG A 261 -25.57 -17.17 6.57
C ARG A 261 -25.92 -16.53 5.23
N THR A 262 -26.84 -15.56 5.25
CA THR A 262 -27.23 -14.82 4.05
C THR A 262 -26.04 -14.08 3.43
N TYR A 263 -25.21 -13.44 4.26
CA TYR A 263 -24.00 -12.76 3.81
C TYR A 263 -23.01 -13.71 3.15
N ARG A 264 -22.88 -14.96 3.65
CA ARG A 264 -21.98 -16.00 3.13
C ARG A 264 -22.49 -16.71 1.88
N GLN A 265 -23.67 -16.37 1.40
CA GLN A 265 -24.23 -16.89 0.17
C GLN A 265 -24.08 -15.93 -1.03
N ARG A 266 -23.49 -14.77 -0.85
CA ARG A 266 -23.34 -13.78 -1.94
C ARG A 266 -22.58 -14.38 -3.12
N ALA A 267 -22.98 -13.98 -4.31
CA ALA A 267 -22.50 -14.43 -5.62
C ALA A 267 -22.70 -15.94 -5.92
N PHE A 268 -23.30 -16.71 -5.00
CA PHE A 268 -23.72 -18.10 -5.30
C PHE A 268 -25.10 -18.12 -5.95
N PRO A 269 -25.34 -18.92 -7.01
CA PRO A 269 -24.38 -19.82 -7.69
C PRO A 269 -23.58 -19.17 -8.83
N LYS A 270 -23.81 -17.88 -9.15
CA LYS A 270 -23.25 -17.18 -10.32
C LYS A 270 -21.74 -17.33 -10.46
N ASN A 271 -21.00 -17.18 -9.35
CA ASN A 271 -19.55 -17.23 -9.38
C ASN A 271 -18.93 -18.63 -9.29
N GLN A 272 -19.71 -19.69 -9.12
CA GLN A 272 -19.16 -21.03 -9.00
C GLN A 272 -18.39 -21.46 -10.26
N ALA A 273 -19.03 -21.34 -11.42
CA ALA A 273 -18.39 -21.65 -12.70
C ALA A 273 -17.30 -20.61 -13.08
N VAL A 274 -17.53 -19.34 -12.76
CA VAL A 274 -16.57 -18.26 -13.06
C VAL A 274 -15.26 -18.46 -12.31
N LEU A 275 -15.31 -18.77 -11.01
CA LEU A 275 -14.12 -19.04 -10.21
C LEU A 275 -13.36 -20.28 -10.70
N ALA A 276 -14.07 -21.36 -11.03
CA ALA A 276 -13.46 -22.56 -11.57
C ALA A 276 -12.71 -22.28 -12.89
N GLN A 277 -13.34 -21.54 -13.82
CA GLN A 277 -12.69 -21.13 -15.07
C GLN A 277 -11.52 -20.16 -14.84
N LEU A 278 -11.64 -19.24 -13.91
CA LEU A 278 -10.55 -18.30 -13.57
C LEU A 278 -9.30 -19.06 -13.08
N ILE A 279 -9.50 -20.06 -12.20
CA ILE A 279 -8.41 -20.93 -11.72
C ILE A 279 -7.81 -21.73 -12.88
N GLU A 280 -8.65 -22.32 -13.75
CA GLU A 280 -8.21 -23.09 -14.90
C GLU A 280 -7.39 -22.26 -15.88
N LYS A 281 -7.91 -21.10 -16.31
CA LYS A 281 -7.22 -20.21 -17.26
C LYS A 281 -5.90 -19.66 -16.73
N ARG A 282 -5.84 -19.31 -15.47
CA ARG A 282 -4.59 -18.90 -14.79
C ARG A 282 -3.58 -20.04 -14.73
N ASN A 283 -4.01 -21.25 -14.46
CA ASN A 283 -3.11 -22.42 -14.48
C ASN A 283 -2.62 -22.72 -15.91
N GLU A 284 -3.49 -22.62 -16.92
CA GLU A 284 -3.12 -22.76 -18.33
C GLU A 284 -2.06 -21.74 -18.74
N LEU A 285 -2.25 -20.47 -18.39
CA LEU A 285 -1.29 -19.38 -18.62
C LEU A 285 0.07 -19.68 -17.96
N ALA A 286 0.06 -20.03 -16.68
CA ALA A 286 1.29 -20.35 -15.96
C ALA A 286 2.04 -21.51 -16.60
N THR A 287 1.34 -22.59 -16.94
CA THR A 287 1.92 -23.79 -17.59
C THR A 287 2.50 -23.45 -18.98
N LEU A 288 1.79 -22.64 -19.76
CA LEU A 288 2.24 -22.19 -21.08
C LEU A 288 3.53 -21.36 -20.99
N LEU A 289 3.69 -20.59 -19.89
CA LEU A 289 4.89 -19.79 -19.61
C LEU A 289 6.02 -20.62 -18.93
N GLY A 290 5.78 -21.89 -18.62
CA GLY A 290 6.77 -22.81 -18.05
C GLY A 290 6.78 -22.92 -16.52
N TYR A 291 5.74 -22.42 -15.85
CA TYR A 291 5.57 -22.55 -14.40
C TYR A 291 4.71 -23.77 -14.06
N ASN A 292 5.02 -24.44 -12.96
CA ASN A 292 4.25 -25.59 -12.50
C ASN A 292 2.86 -25.23 -11.98
N THR A 293 2.68 -24.01 -11.46
CA THR A 293 1.42 -23.51 -10.90
C THR A 293 1.31 -22.00 -11.11
N TYR A 294 0.09 -21.46 -11.04
CA TYR A 294 -0.09 -20.01 -11.06
C TYR A 294 0.45 -19.31 -9.79
N ALA A 295 0.46 -20.02 -8.64
CA ALA A 295 1.09 -19.52 -7.42
C ALA A 295 2.61 -19.35 -7.59
N ALA A 296 3.30 -20.29 -8.26
CA ALA A 296 4.72 -20.17 -8.59
C ALA A 296 4.97 -18.96 -9.50
N PHE A 297 4.14 -18.77 -10.54
CA PHE A 297 4.17 -17.58 -11.40
C PHE A 297 3.98 -16.30 -10.59
N THR A 298 3.00 -16.24 -9.70
CA THR A 298 2.69 -15.04 -8.91
C THR A 298 3.81 -14.67 -7.94
N THR A 299 4.42 -15.66 -7.26
CA THR A 299 5.38 -15.41 -6.18
C THR A 299 6.79 -15.09 -6.68
N GLU A 300 7.15 -15.41 -7.90
CA GLU A 300 8.48 -15.17 -8.47
C GLU A 300 8.94 -13.71 -8.35
N THR A 301 8.03 -12.76 -8.53
CA THR A 301 8.30 -11.32 -8.46
C THR A 301 8.03 -10.72 -7.09
N ARG A 302 7.82 -11.53 -6.06
CA ARG A 302 7.61 -11.12 -4.66
C ARG A 302 8.88 -11.33 -3.85
N MET A 303 8.93 -10.78 -2.63
CA MET A 303 10.03 -11.05 -1.69
C MET A 303 10.16 -12.55 -1.37
N THR A 304 9.05 -13.27 -1.31
CA THR A 304 9.00 -14.72 -1.08
C THR A 304 9.66 -15.55 -2.20
N ARG A 305 9.72 -15.03 -3.42
CA ARG A 305 10.30 -15.68 -4.61
C ARG A 305 9.65 -17.02 -5.01
N THR A 306 9.12 -17.79 -4.09
CA THR A 306 8.53 -19.10 -4.34
C THR A 306 7.21 -19.28 -3.62
N GLN A 307 6.33 -20.10 -4.18
CA GLN A 307 5.09 -20.50 -3.50
C GLN A 307 5.35 -21.28 -2.21
N GLN A 308 6.47 -22.01 -2.12
CA GLN A 308 6.84 -22.76 -0.91
C GLN A 308 7.19 -21.81 0.23
N ALA A 309 7.99 -20.76 -0.03
CA ALA A 309 8.30 -19.77 0.98
C ALA A 309 7.05 -19.04 1.49
N ALA A 310 6.06 -18.77 0.61
CA ALA A 310 4.77 -18.22 1.03
C ALA A 310 3.97 -19.22 1.88
N ALA A 311 3.98 -20.50 1.55
CA ALA A 311 3.33 -21.55 2.36
C ALA A 311 3.99 -21.72 3.72
N ASP A 312 5.33 -21.77 3.76
CA ASP A 312 6.11 -21.88 5.00
C ASP A 312 5.87 -20.69 5.93
N PHE A 313 5.76 -19.49 5.38
CA PHE A 313 5.38 -18.29 6.12
C PHE A 313 4.00 -18.44 6.78
N ILE A 314 2.99 -18.88 6.02
CA ILE A 314 1.63 -19.09 6.54
C ILE A 314 1.65 -20.13 7.67
N ASP A 315 2.36 -21.25 7.51
CA ASP A 315 2.43 -22.31 8.51
C ASP A 315 3.19 -21.88 9.77
N GLN A 316 4.32 -21.17 9.64
CA GLN A 316 5.07 -20.63 10.79
C GLN A 316 4.24 -19.64 11.60
N LEU A 317 3.52 -18.73 10.91
CA LEU A 317 2.71 -17.75 11.58
C LEU A 317 1.44 -18.37 12.18
N ALA A 318 0.91 -19.44 11.58
CA ALA A 318 -0.19 -20.22 12.14
C ALA A 318 0.20 -20.84 13.49
N GLN A 319 1.41 -21.37 13.60
CA GLN A 319 1.95 -21.92 14.87
C GLN A 319 2.13 -20.80 15.91
N ALA A 320 2.70 -19.66 15.52
CA ALA A 320 2.94 -18.54 16.43
C ALA A 320 1.64 -17.94 17.00
N THR A 321 0.55 -17.93 16.23
CA THR A 321 -0.74 -17.35 16.66
C THR A 321 -1.61 -18.30 17.50
N GLU A 322 -1.29 -19.60 17.55
CA GLU A 322 -2.19 -20.63 18.07
C GLU A 322 -2.53 -20.43 19.54
N VAL A 323 -1.52 -20.20 20.39
CA VAL A 323 -1.68 -20.08 21.85
C VAL A 323 -2.55 -18.87 22.17
N ARG A 324 -2.27 -17.72 21.56
CA ARG A 324 -3.04 -16.49 21.77
C ARG A 324 -4.48 -16.62 21.29
N ALA A 325 -4.69 -17.15 20.08
CA ALA A 325 -6.04 -17.34 19.54
C ALA A 325 -6.89 -18.29 20.39
N LYS A 326 -6.30 -19.37 20.94
CA LYS A 326 -6.98 -20.28 21.87
C LYS A 326 -7.38 -19.57 23.18
N LYS A 327 -6.49 -18.73 23.71
CA LYS A 327 -6.79 -17.92 24.92
C LYS A 327 -7.91 -16.93 24.65
N GLU A 328 -7.83 -16.17 23.56
CA GLU A 328 -8.86 -15.20 23.18
C GLU A 328 -10.22 -15.88 22.95
N MET A 329 -10.23 -17.05 22.29
CA MET A 329 -11.45 -17.85 22.12
C MET A 329 -12.03 -18.33 23.48
N ALA A 330 -11.18 -18.74 24.42
CA ALA A 330 -11.61 -19.11 25.76
C ALA A 330 -12.20 -17.90 26.53
N ASP A 331 -11.62 -16.70 26.36
CA ASP A 331 -12.14 -15.47 26.94
C ASP A 331 -13.52 -15.13 26.35
N LEU A 332 -13.71 -15.24 25.03
CA LEU A 332 -15.01 -15.05 24.37
C LEU A 332 -16.05 -16.06 24.88
N LEU A 333 -15.67 -17.34 25.02
CA LEU A 333 -16.57 -18.38 25.57
C LEU A 333 -16.95 -18.10 27.02
N ALA A 334 -16.00 -17.67 27.85
CA ALA A 334 -16.26 -17.30 29.23
C ALA A 334 -17.24 -16.11 29.31
N ARG A 335 -17.08 -15.13 28.41
CA ARG A 335 -18.01 -14.02 28.32
C ARG A 335 -19.42 -14.47 27.86
N LYS A 336 -19.50 -15.30 26.82
CA LYS A 336 -20.77 -15.86 26.33
C LYS A 336 -21.51 -16.64 27.40
N LYS A 337 -20.83 -17.40 28.27
CA LYS A 337 -21.42 -18.15 29.38
C LYS A 337 -22.15 -17.27 30.38
N LYS A 338 -21.82 -15.99 30.53
CA LYS A 338 -22.52 -15.03 31.37
C LYS A 338 -23.95 -14.76 30.84
N ASP A 339 -24.09 -14.71 29.50
CA ASP A 339 -25.37 -14.42 28.83
C ASP A 339 -26.17 -15.70 28.53
N VAL A 340 -25.47 -16.81 28.21
CA VAL A 340 -26.06 -18.08 27.78
C VAL A 340 -25.58 -19.21 28.69
N LYS A 341 -26.39 -19.61 29.68
CA LYS A 341 -26.08 -20.75 30.57
C LYS A 341 -25.85 -22.03 29.72
N GLY A 342 -24.73 -22.73 29.98
CA GLY A 342 -24.40 -23.96 29.30
C GLY A 342 -23.78 -23.78 27.91
N ALA A 343 -23.42 -22.59 27.49
CA ALA A 343 -22.69 -22.38 26.24
C ALA A 343 -21.37 -23.16 26.27
N THR A 344 -21.12 -23.93 25.20
CA THR A 344 -19.91 -24.76 25.05
C THR A 344 -19.02 -24.28 23.89
N VAL A 345 -19.51 -23.40 23.04
CA VAL A 345 -18.84 -22.92 21.83
C VAL A 345 -19.21 -21.46 21.54
N VAL A 346 -18.28 -20.73 20.93
CA VAL A 346 -18.53 -19.45 20.31
C VAL A 346 -18.69 -19.71 18.82
N GLU A 347 -19.84 -19.38 18.27
CA GLU A 347 -20.13 -19.53 16.85
C GLU A 347 -19.56 -18.35 16.05
N PRO A 348 -19.36 -18.48 14.74
CA PRO A 348 -18.81 -17.39 13.92
C PRO A 348 -19.62 -16.09 13.98
N TRP A 349 -20.95 -16.18 14.07
CA TRP A 349 -21.85 -15.03 14.21
C TRP A 349 -21.89 -14.42 15.61
N ASP A 350 -21.16 -15.00 16.57
CA ASP A 350 -21.01 -14.49 17.93
C ASP A 350 -19.72 -13.68 18.11
N GLN A 351 -18.75 -13.81 17.20
CA GLN A 351 -17.42 -13.24 17.34
C GLN A 351 -17.47 -11.74 17.63
N ASP A 352 -17.94 -10.95 16.66
CA ASP A 352 -17.94 -9.50 16.72
C ASP A 352 -18.73 -9.00 17.95
N TYR A 353 -19.85 -9.67 18.26
CA TYR A 353 -20.71 -9.35 19.41
C TYR A 353 -20.01 -9.53 20.76
N TYR A 354 -19.30 -10.64 20.95
CA TYR A 354 -18.62 -10.90 22.23
C TYR A 354 -17.25 -10.23 22.31
N GLU A 355 -16.59 -9.99 21.19
CA GLU A 355 -15.37 -9.16 21.16
C GLU A 355 -15.66 -7.73 21.62
N ASP A 356 -16.72 -7.10 21.10
CA ASP A 356 -17.13 -5.75 21.50
C ASP A 356 -17.41 -5.66 23.00
N ARG A 357 -18.22 -6.58 23.53
CA ARG A 357 -18.57 -6.60 24.96
C ARG A 357 -17.38 -6.87 25.86
N LEU A 358 -16.50 -7.79 25.47
CA LEU A 358 -15.33 -8.12 26.26
C LEU A 358 -14.31 -6.98 26.24
N ARG A 359 -14.19 -6.27 25.09
CA ARG A 359 -13.38 -5.06 24.97
C ARG A 359 -13.88 -3.95 25.91
N ALA A 360 -15.18 -3.70 25.89
CA ALA A 360 -15.81 -2.72 26.80
C ALA A 360 -15.62 -3.09 28.28
N GLU A 361 -15.82 -4.37 28.65
CA GLU A 361 -15.65 -4.84 30.04
C GLU A 361 -14.17 -4.81 30.50
N LYS A 362 -13.21 -5.18 29.66
CA LYS A 362 -11.79 -5.26 30.04
C LYS A 362 -11.11 -3.91 30.13
N PHE A 363 -11.42 -3.02 29.21
CA PHE A 363 -10.64 -1.78 29.06
C PHE A 363 -11.42 -0.55 29.55
N GLY A 364 -12.75 -0.64 29.72
CA GLY A 364 -13.58 0.51 30.09
C GLY A 364 -13.35 1.69 29.15
N PHE A 365 -13.02 1.38 27.88
CA PHE A 365 -12.57 2.34 26.90
C PHE A 365 -13.68 2.60 25.87
N ASP A 366 -14.03 3.88 25.76
CA ASP A 366 -14.86 4.39 24.68
C ASP A 366 -13.95 5.12 23.67
N SER A 367 -13.93 4.64 22.43
CA SER A 367 -13.18 5.26 21.34
C SER A 367 -13.60 6.71 21.07
N GLN A 368 -14.83 7.08 21.46
CA GLN A 368 -15.32 8.46 21.37
C GLN A 368 -14.59 9.41 22.34
N ALA A 369 -14.05 8.88 23.46
CA ALA A 369 -13.33 9.70 24.44
C ALA A 369 -12.01 10.30 23.91
N VAL A 370 -11.45 9.74 22.83
CA VAL A 370 -10.21 10.24 22.21
C VAL A 370 -10.50 11.36 21.21
N ARG A 371 -11.65 11.36 20.55
CA ARG A 371 -12.00 12.29 19.46
C ARG A 371 -11.86 13.77 19.83
N PRO A 372 -12.22 14.23 21.05
CA PRO A 372 -12.06 15.66 21.41
C PRO A 372 -10.63 16.20 21.32
N TYR A 373 -9.62 15.31 21.26
CA TYR A 373 -8.20 15.67 21.15
C TYR A 373 -7.70 15.66 19.70
N LEU A 374 -8.48 15.21 18.73
CA LEU A 374 -8.09 14.91 17.36
C LEU A 374 -8.80 15.83 16.36
N GLU A 375 -8.66 17.14 16.54
CA GLU A 375 -9.13 18.13 15.56
C GLU A 375 -8.25 18.06 14.30
N TYR A 376 -8.88 18.03 13.11
CA TYR A 376 -8.24 17.75 11.82
C TYR A 376 -7.00 18.63 11.52
N ALA A 377 -7.11 19.94 11.69
CA ALA A 377 -5.98 20.83 11.34
C ALA A 377 -4.77 20.56 12.26
N ARG A 378 -5.00 20.31 13.54
CA ARG A 378 -3.93 19.95 14.49
C ARG A 378 -3.32 18.59 14.19
N VAL A 379 -4.13 17.62 13.76
CA VAL A 379 -3.64 16.31 13.34
C VAL A 379 -2.77 16.45 12.09
N LYS A 380 -3.22 17.21 11.09
CA LYS A 380 -2.45 17.47 9.87
C LYS A 380 -1.09 18.10 10.19
N ASP A 381 -1.10 19.19 10.97
CA ASP A 381 0.13 19.86 11.38
C ASP A 381 1.04 18.93 12.22
N GLY A 382 0.44 18.05 13.04
CA GLY A 382 1.15 17.06 13.83
C GLY A 382 1.85 16.01 12.96
N VAL A 383 1.15 15.40 12.00
CA VAL A 383 1.73 14.41 11.06
C VAL A 383 2.87 15.03 10.27
N MET A 384 2.65 16.24 9.70
CA MET A 384 3.69 16.94 8.94
C MET A 384 4.86 17.36 9.82
N GLY A 385 4.60 17.85 11.04
CA GLY A 385 5.63 18.28 12.00
C GLY A 385 6.50 17.11 12.47
N ILE A 386 5.91 15.96 12.79
CA ILE A 386 6.64 14.76 13.20
C ILE A 386 7.51 14.24 12.06
N THR A 387 6.96 14.11 10.87
CA THR A 387 7.71 13.62 9.69
C THR A 387 8.81 14.60 9.28
N SER A 388 8.57 15.91 9.41
CA SER A 388 9.60 16.95 9.25
C SER A 388 10.76 16.75 10.23
N SER A 389 10.45 16.54 11.50
CA SER A 389 11.45 16.33 12.56
C SER A 389 12.26 15.06 12.35
N LEU A 390 11.59 13.94 12.06
CA LEU A 390 12.20 12.63 11.87
C LEU A 390 13.13 12.59 10.66
N TRP A 391 12.67 13.09 9.53
CA TRP A 391 13.37 12.95 8.25
C TRP A 391 14.12 14.20 7.81
N GLY A 392 14.09 15.26 8.59
CA GLY A 392 14.87 16.49 8.31
C GLY A 392 14.39 17.26 7.10
N VAL A 393 13.10 17.18 6.77
CA VAL A 393 12.50 17.91 5.66
C VAL A 393 11.61 19.06 6.16
N ALA A 394 11.36 20.04 5.30
CA ALA A 394 10.38 21.10 5.53
C ALA A 394 9.30 21.06 4.45
N PHE A 395 8.06 21.35 4.84
CA PHE A 395 6.92 21.47 3.93
C PHE A 395 6.62 22.95 3.70
N GLN A 396 6.84 23.44 2.49
CA GLN A 396 6.65 24.84 2.12
C GLN A 396 5.35 24.98 1.30
N PRO A 397 4.33 25.71 1.79
CA PRO A 397 3.08 25.88 1.07
C PRO A 397 3.26 26.56 -0.29
N VAL A 398 2.62 26.01 -1.34
CA VAL A 398 2.61 26.57 -2.69
C VAL A 398 1.22 27.16 -2.96
N LYS A 399 1.07 28.46 -2.72
CA LYS A 399 -0.24 29.15 -2.71
C LYS A 399 -0.86 29.32 -4.11
N ASP A 400 -0.06 29.32 -5.16
CA ASP A 400 -0.44 29.55 -6.55
C ASP A 400 -0.41 28.28 -7.40
N ALA A 401 -0.33 27.11 -6.75
CA ALA A 401 -0.44 25.84 -7.45
C ALA A 401 -1.82 25.71 -8.12
N LYS A 402 -1.80 25.43 -9.44
CA LYS A 402 -3.03 25.09 -10.16
C LYS A 402 -3.40 23.65 -9.85
N THR A 403 -4.54 23.46 -9.21
CA THR A 403 -5.03 22.15 -8.79
C THR A 403 -6.39 21.86 -9.41
N TRP A 404 -6.85 20.63 -9.34
CA TRP A 404 -8.15 20.17 -9.87
C TRP A 404 -9.35 20.54 -8.99
N HIS A 405 -9.10 20.96 -7.75
CA HIS A 405 -10.16 21.39 -6.83
C HIS A 405 -9.61 22.42 -5.82
N THR A 406 -10.46 23.33 -5.36
CA THR A 406 -10.09 24.41 -4.42
C THR A 406 -9.66 23.91 -3.03
N ASP A 407 -10.11 22.72 -2.61
CA ASP A 407 -9.74 22.10 -1.32
C ASP A 407 -8.38 21.41 -1.36
N VAL A 408 -7.71 21.36 -2.51
CA VAL A 408 -6.39 20.71 -2.65
C VAL A 408 -5.28 21.67 -2.23
N GLU A 409 -4.53 21.28 -1.20
CA GLU A 409 -3.36 22.01 -0.74
C GLU A 409 -2.09 21.45 -1.41
N ALA A 410 -1.12 22.31 -1.75
CA ALA A 410 0.16 21.90 -2.32
C ALA A 410 1.32 22.35 -1.43
N TYR A 411 2.32 21.50 -1.28
CA TYR A 411 3.54 21.77 -0.50
C TYR A 411 4.78 21.27 -1.23
N ASP A 412 5.79 22.12 -1.35
CA ASP A 412 7.13 21.68 -1.73
C ASP A 412 7.82 21.03 -0.53
N VAL A 413 8.34 19.82 -0.73
CA VAL A 413 9.16 19.11 0.24
C VAL A 413 10.59 19.52 0.03
N VAL A 414 11.23 20.07 1.08
CA VAL A 414 12.56 20.67 1.00
C VAL A 414 13.49 20.05 2.01
N ASP A 415 14.69 19.66 1.62
CA ASP A 415 15.77 19.15 2.46
C ASP A 415 17.00 20.06 2.37
N GLY A 416 17.43 20.64 3.50
CA GLY A 416 18.57 21.55 3.53
C GLY A 416 18.48 22.73 2.56
N GLY A 417 17.26 23.21 2.28
CA GLY A 417 17.00 24.31 1.34
C GLY A 417 16.89 23.89 -0.14
N LYS A 418 17.00 22.58 -0.45
CA LYS A 418 16.86 22.05 -1.80
C LYS A 418 15.50 21.36 -1.95
N PRO A 419 14.74 21.60 -3.03
CA PRO A 419 13.51 20.88 -3.27
C PRO A 419 13.79 19.38 -3.55
N LEU A 420 13.01 18.52 -2.89
CA LEU A 420 12.99 17.07 -3.12
C LEU A 420 11.80 16.63 -3.98
N GLY A 421 10.69 17.39 -3.96
CA GLY A 421 9.48 17.04 -4.67
C GLY A 421 8.32 17.91 -4.23
N ARG A 422 7.15 17.61 -4.75
CA ARG A 422 5.90 18.29 -4.36
C ARG A 422 4.85 17.28 -3.96
N ILE A 423 4.14 17.58 -2.88
CA ILE A 423 2.98 16.83 -2.44
C ILE A 423 1.71 17.66 -2.58
N TYR A 424 0.62 16.96 -2.90
CA TYR A 424 -0.73 17.54 -2.93
C TYR A 424 -1.60 16.78 -1.93
N LEU A 425 -2.35 17.52 -1.12
CA LEU A 425 -3.24 16.98 -0.10
C LEU A 425 -4.69 17.23 -0.52
N ASP A 426 -5.35 16.19 -1.01
CA ASP A 426 -6.79 16.18 -1.34
C ASP A 426 -7.54 15.41 -0.26
N MET A 427 -7.83 16.08 0.85
CA MET A 427 -8.11 15.43 2.13
C MET A 427 -9.59 15.29 2.47
N HIS A 428 -10.50 16.01 1.81
CA HIS A 428 -11.90 16.10 2.24
C HIS A 428 -12.85 15.39 1.27
N PRO A 429 -13.97 14.82 1.78
CA PRO A 429 -14.95 14.16 0.94
C PRO A 429 -15.66 15.17 0.02
N ARG A 430 -15.98 14.73 -1.19
CA ARG A 430 -16.88 15.38 -2.14
C ARG A 430 -17.55 14.36 -3.04
N ASP A 431 -18.55 14.76 -3.77
CA ASP A 431 -19.20 13.92 -4.77
C ASP A 431 -18.18 13.50 -5.86
N ASP A 432 -18.39 12.32 -6.42
CA ASP A 432 -17.57 11.76 -7.52
C ASP A 432 -16.06 11.63 -7.24
N LYS A 433 -15.62 11.74 -6.00
CA LYS A 433 -14.25 11.48 -5.57
C LYS A 433 -14.10 10.07 -5.03
N TYR A 434 -12.92 9.46 -5.19
CA TYR A 434 -12.50 8.21 -4.55
C TYR A 434 -12.89 8.18 -3.06
N LYS A 435 -13.59 7.14 -2.64
CA LYS A 435 -14.22 7.08 -1.31
C LYS A 435 -13.33 6.46 -0.22
N HIS A 436 -12.15 5.96 -0.58
CA HIS A 436 -11.17 5.45 0.35
C HIS A 436 -10.00 6.43 0.52
N ALA A 437 -8.98 6.06 1.29
CA ALA A 437 -7.70 6.76 1.34
C ALA A 437 -6.72 6.04 0.42
N ALA A 438 -5.88 6.79 -0.29
CA ALA A 438 -4.77 6.27 -1.08
C ALA A 438 -3.78 7.37 -1.47
N GLN A 439 -2.52 6.98 -1.63
CA GLN A 439 -1.50 7.79 -2.29
C GLN A 439 -1.53 7.51 -3.79
N PHE A 440 -1.34 8.53 -4.61
CA PHE A 440 -1.20 8.46 -6.08
C PHE A 440 0.07 9.16 -6.53
N ASP A 441 0.80 8.53 -7.46
CA ASP A 441 1.86 9.22 -8.19
C ASP A 441 1.23 10.19 -9.21
N LEU A 442 1.82 11.38 -9.35
CA LEU A 442 1.44 12.33 -10.39
C LEU A 442 2.56 12.50 -11.41
N VAL A 443 3.78 12.70 -10.92
CA VAL A 443 4.99 12.78 -11.75
C VAL A 443 6.05 11.88 -11.12
N THR A 444 6.50 10.89 -11.88
CA THR A 444 7.61 10.05 -11.44
C THR A 444 8.92 10.83 -11.58
N GLY A 445 9.69 10.89 -10.51
CA GLY A 445 10.97 11.62 -10.52
C GLY A 445 12.07 10.91 -11.28
N GLU A 446 13.10 11.65 -11.67
CA GLU A 446 14.31 11.15 -12.33
C GLU A 446 15.50 11.99 -11.88
N LEU A 447 16.58 11.34 -11.48
CA LEU A 447 17.78 11.98 -10.93
C LEU A 447 18.28 13.10 -11.85
N ASP A 448 18.49 14.28 -11.26
CA ASP A 448 19.00 15.51 -11.92
C ASP A 448 18.15 16.04 -13.10
N LYS A 449 16.97 15.46 -13.38
CA LYS A 449 16.10 15.91 -14.47
C LYS A 449 14.73 16.37 -14.00
N ARG A 450 14.09 15.61 -13.13
CA ARG A 450 12.69 15.83 -12.73
C ARG A 450 12.44 15.41 -11.30
N LEU A 451 11.83 16.29 -10.52
CA LEU A 451 11.41 15.99 -9.16
C LEU A 451 10.09 15.21 -9.14
N PRO A 452 9.89 14.32 -8.17
CA PRO A 452 8.63 13.60 -8.00
C PRO A 452 7.52 14.54 -7.53
N GLU A 453 6.31 14.30 -8.04
CA GLU A 453 5.08 14.91 -7.52
C GLU A 453 4.09 13.80 -7.17
N ALA A 454 3.52 13.85 -5.96
CA ALA A 454 2.63 12.82 -5.45
C ALA A 454 1.42 13.43 -4.73
N VAL A 455 0.33 12.70 -4.70
CA VAL A 455 -0.96 13.15 -4.18
C VAL A 455 -1.44 12.22 -3.08
N LEU A 456 -1.90 12.78 -1.98
CA LEU A 456 -2.61 12.06 -0.94
C LEU A 456 -4.11 12.35 -1.08
N VAL A 457 -4.89 11.31 -1.30
CA VAL A 457 -6.35 11.40 -1.43
C VAL A 457 -6.98 10.72 -0.21
N CYS A 458 -7.75 11.48 0.57
CA CYS A 458 -8.46 10.99 1.75
C CYS A 458 -9.89 11.53 1.79
N ASN A 459 -10.66 11.14 2.82
CA ASN A 459 -12.02 11.62 3.05
C ASN A 459 -12.22 11.99 4.53
N PHE A 460 -11.28 12.76 5.08
CA PHE A 460 -11.29 13.17 6.49
C PHE A 460 -12.22 14.37 6.73
N PRO A 461 -12.63 14.59 8.00
CA PRO A 461 -13.38 15.76 8.40
C PRO A 461 -12.70 17.09 7.98
N ARG A 462 -13.48 18.18 7.93
CA ARG A 462 -12.95 19.49 7.60
C ARG A 462 -12.22 20.13 8.79
N PRO A 463 -11.39 21.17 8.56
CA PRO A 463 -10.81 21.96 9.65
C PRO A 463 -11.86 22.44 10.64
N GLY A 464 -11.61 22.24 11.93
CA GLY A 464 -12.55 22.49 13.03
C GLY A 464 -13.37 21.27 13.46
N ASP A 465 -13.46 20.22 12.63
CA ASP A 465 -14.14 18.97 12.96
C ASP A 465 -13.18 17.94 13.57
N LEU A 466 -13.75 16.97 14.28
CA LEU A 466 -12.99 15.96 15.03
C LEU A 466 -12.86 14.65 14.28
N MET A 467 -11.63 14.17 14.16
CA MET A 467 -11.29 12.87 13.59
C MET A 467 -11.52 11.73 14.59
N THR A 468 -11.71 10.53 14.06
CA THR A 468 -11.54 9.29 14.82
C THR A 468 -10.06 8.92 14.90
N HIS A 469 -9.69 8.11 15.88
CA HIS A 469 -8.30 7.62 15.96
C HIS A 469 -7.91 6.72 14.77
N ASP A 470 -8.86 6.01 14.20
CA ASP A 470 -8.59 5.18 13.01
C ASP A 470 -8.29 6.04 11.78
N GLU A 471 -8.96 7.20 11.63
CA GLU A 471 -8.62 8.18 10.59
C GLU A 471 -7.23 8.77 10.80
N VAL A 472 -6.80 9.01 12.04
CA VAL A 472 -5.41 9.43 12.34
C VAL A 472 -4.41 8.36 11.94
N GLY A 473 -4.69 7.08 12.28
CA GLY A 473 -3.88 5.94 11.85
C GLY A 473 -3.79 5.84 10.34
N THR A 474 -4.91 6.01 9.64
CA THR A 474 -4.96 6.05 8.17
C THR A 474 -4.13 7.20 7.61
N PHE A 475 -4.19 8.38 8.23
CA PHE A 475 -3.38 9.52 7.78
C PHE A 475 -1.87 9.23 7.87
N PHE A 476 -1.38 8.69 8.98
CA PHE A 476 0.02 8.28 9.11
C PHE A 476 0.39 7.21 8.07
N HIS A 477 -0.50 6.24 7.83
CA HIS A 477 -0.30 5.19 6.84
C HIS A 477 -0.10 5.77 5.44
N GLU A 478 -1.07 6.53 4.96
CA GLU A 478 -1.03 7.10 3.61
C GLU A 478 0.08 8.15 3.46
N PHE A 479 0.39 8.89 4.53
CA PHE A 479 1.53 9.81 4.53
C PHE A 479 2.86 9.06 4.46
N GLY A 480 2.92 7.82 4.97
CA GLY A 480 4.05 6.92 4.80
C GLY A 480 4.31 6.59 3.33
N HIS A 481 3.28 6.25 2.56
CA HIS A 481 3.38 6.06 1.12
C HIS A 481 3.78 7.35 0.40
N LEU A 482 3.14 8.47 0.74
CA LEU A 482 3.41 9.77 0.13
C LEU A 482 4.89 10.15 0.26
N MET A 483 5.45 10.06 1.46
CA MET A 483 6.85 10.41 1.71
C MET A 483 7.80 9.38 1.11
N HIS A 484 7.42 8.11 1.06
CA HIS A 484 8.20 7.09 0.38
C HIS A 484 8.35 7.40 -1.11
N THR A 485 7.27 7.77 -1.81
CA THR A 485 7.32 8.23 -3.21
C THR A 485 8.26 9.43 -3.39
N ILE A 486 8.20 10.42 -2.49
CA ILE A 486 9.07 11.61 -2.58
C ILE A 486 10.55 11.23 -2.38
N PHE A 487 10.88 10.43 -1.36
CA PHE A 487 12.27 10.06 -1.09
C PHE A 487 12.87 9.14 -2.14
N SER A 488 12.11 8.18 -2.65
CA SER A 488 12.57 7.24 -3.68
C SER A 488 12.52 7.79 -5.11
N GLY A 489 11.95 8.97 -5.30
CA GLY A 489 11.76 9.62 -6.60
C GLY A 489 13.03 10.21 -7.24
N HIS A 490 14.23 9.69 -6.91
CA HIS A 490 15.52 10.26 -7.32
C HIS A 490 16.44 9.21 -7.94
N GLN A 491 15.89 8.19 -8.61
CA GLN A 491 16.68 7.17 -9.25
C GLN A 491 17.12 7.60 -10.66
N LYS A 492 18.22 6.99 -11.13
CA LYS A 492 18.77 7.19 -12.48
C LYS A 492 17.77 6.81 -13.59
N TRP A 493 16.96 5.79 -13.33
CA TRP A 493 15.98 5.23 -14.26
C TRP A 493 14.57 5.39 -13.69
N THR A 494 13.68 5.94 -14.48
CA THR A 494 12.30 6.23 -14.07
C THR A 494 11.53 4.99 -13.57
N PRO A 495 11.63 3.79 -14.20
CA PRO A 495 10.86 2.62 -13.75
C PRO A 495 11.24 2.07 -12.37
N ILE A 496 12.38 2.46 -11.82
CA ILE A 496 12.80 2.10 -10.45
C ILE A 496 12.72 3.28 -9.48
N SER A 497 12.19 4.41 -9.93
CA SER A 497 11.92 5.60 -9.14
C SER A 497 10.53 5.51 -8.49
N GLY A 498 10.35 6.11 -7.31
CA GLY A 498 9.10 5.98 -6.56
C GLY A 498 8.95 4.61 -5.88
N ILE A 499 7.71 4.24 -5.55
CA ILE A 499 7.38 2.95 -4.89
C ILE A 499 7.39 1.82 -5.91
N SER A 500 8.58 1.42 -6.36
CA SER A 500 8.80 0.43 -7.43
C SER A 500 9.47 -0.86 -6.97
N MET A 501 9.28 -1.25 -5.69
CA MET A 501 9.81 -2.49 -5.14
C MET A 501 8.83 -3.67 -5.30
N GLU A 502 9.13 -4.80 -4.67
CA GLU A 502 8.25 -5.98 -4.63
C GLU A 502 6.90 -5.64 -3.98
N ARG A 503 5.79 -6.05 -4.64
CA ARG A 503 4.42 -5.69 -4.17
C ARG A 503 4.07 -6.17 -2.78
N ASP A 504 4.73 -7.20 -2.25
CA ASP A 504 4.56 -7.67 -0.88
C ASP A 504 5.39 -6.88 0.15
N PHE A 505 6.14 -5.85 -0.30
CA PHE A 505 6.82 -4.89 0.57
C PHE A 505 6.17 -3.50 0.58
N VAL A 506 5.38 -3.17 -0.41
CA VAL A 506 4.82 -1.82 -0.62
C VAL A 506 4.14 -1.26 0.65
N GLU A 507 3.40 -2.12 1.37
CA GLU A 507 2.70 -1.74 2.61
C GLU A 507 3.61 -1.66 3.85
N THR A 508 4.83 -2.15 3.80
CA THR A 508 5.70 -2.19 4.98
C THR A 508 6.04 -0.80 5.51
N PRO A 509 6.46 0.18 4.69
CA PRO A 509 6.76 1.53 5.17
C PRO A 509 5.56 2.28 5.72
N SER A 510 4.40 2.14 5.11
CA SER A 510 3.16 2.77 5.55
C SER A 510 2.65 2.18 6.86
N MET A 511 2.65 0.84 6.99
CA MET A 511 2.31 0.13 8.22
C MET A 511 3.28 0.46 9.36
N LEU A 512 4.54 0.70 9.06
CA LEU A 512 5.51 1.13 10.06
C LEU A 512 5.17 2.54 10.56
N LEU A 513 4.98 3.52 9.68
CA LEU A 513 4.68 4.90 10.10
C LEU A 513 3.33 4.99 10.82
N GLN A 514 2.36 4.14 10.48
CA GLN A 514 1.08 4.05 11.17
C GLN A 514 1.23 3.79 12.68
N GLN A 515 2.32 3.12 13.12
CA GLN A 515 2.56 2.83 14.55
C GLN A 515 2.78 4.10 15.39
N TRP A 516 3.17 5.22 14.77
CA TRP A 516 3.29 6.51 15.46
C TRP A 516 1.96 7.03 16.00
N ALA A 517 0.85 6.72 15.32
CA ALA A 517 -0.48 7.06 15.80
C ALA A 517 -0.87 6.38 17.12
N GLU A 518 -0.13 5.36 17.55
CA GLU A 518 -0.40 4.59 18.78
C GLU A 518 0.54 4.96 19.93
N GLN A 519 1.52 5.87 19.71
CA GLN A 519 2.51 6.19 20.72
C GLN A 519 2.11 7.41 21.54
N PRO A 520 2.10 7.28 22.91
CA PRO A 520 1.73 8.39 23.79
C PRO A 520 2.58 9.63 23.59
N GLU A 521 3.90 9.48 23.40
CA GLU A 521 4.84 10.58 23.19
C GLU A 521 4.58 11.32 21.87
N VAL A 522 4.15 10.60 20.84
CA VAL A 522 3.80 11.16 19.53
C VAL A 522 2.49 11.91 19.62
N LEU A 523 1.44 11.27 20.10
CA LEU A 523 0.10 11.89 20.21
C LEU A 523 0.12 13.12 21.12
N LYS A 524 0.85 13.07 22.26
CA LYS A 524 0.98 14.20 23.17
C LYS A 524 1.53 15.47 22.50
N SER A 525 2.31 15.33 21.44
CA SER A 525 2.92 16.48 20.76
C SER A 525 1.90 17.35 20.02
N PHE A 526 0.81 16.75 19.50
CA PHE A 526 -0.20 17.49 18.71
C PHE A 526 -1.64 17.26 19.14
N ALA A 527 -1.99 16.11 19.74
CA ALA A 527 -3.35 15.80 20.16
C ALA A 527 -3.72 16.60 21.42
N LYS A 528 -4.52 17.64 21.23
CA LYS A 528 -4.96 18.55 22.28
C LYS A 528 -6.48 18.70 22.23
N HIS A 529 -7.11 18.75 23.41
CA HIS A 529 -8.55 18.95 23.52
C HIS A 529 -8.99 20.21 22.78
N HIS A 530 -10.00 20.10 21.93
CA HIS A 530 -10.41 21.18 21.00
C HIS A 530 -10.90 22.44 21.72
N GLU A 531 -11.45 22.32 22.92
CA GLU A 531 -11.92 23.45 23.74
C GLU A 531 -10.87 23.92 24.76
N SER A 532 -10.34 23.00 25.61
CA SER A 532 -9.44 23.37 26.71
C SER A 532 -7.99 23.51 26.30
N ASN A 533 -7.60 23.00 25.11
CA ASN A 533 -6.23 22.96 24.62
C ASN A 533 -5.27 22.08 25.47
N GLU A 534 -5.80 21.30 26.39
CA GLU A 534 -5.00 20.36 27.18
C GLU A 534 -4.55 19.16 26.31
N PRO A 535 -3.31 18.66 26.47
CA PRO A 535 -2.83 17.52 25.74
C PRO A 535 -3.61 16.25 26.15
N ILE A 536 -3.69 15.28 25.22
CA ILE A 536 -4.31 13.99 25.48
C ILE A 536 -3.64 13.29 26.66
N PRO A 537 -4.42 12.76 27.65
CA PRO A 537 -3.87 12.02 28.77
C PRO A 537 -3.17 10.73 28.32
N ALA A 538 -1.97 10.45 28.81
CA ALA A 538 -1.22 9.24 28.48
C ALA A 538 -2.00 7.96 28.83
N GLU A 539 -2.73 7.95 29.95
CA GLU A 539 -3.58 6.83 30.37
C GLU A 539 -4.66 6.51 29.31
N LEU A 540 -5.22 7.53 28.66
CA LEU A 540 -6.22 7.34 27.61
C LEU A 540 -5.60 6.69 26.37
N VAL A 541 -4.37 7.08 26.00
CA VAL A 541 -3.64 6.49 24.88
C VAL A 541 -3.25 5.02 25.18
N GLU A 542 -2.83 4.72 26.41
CA GLU A 542 -2.53 3.35 26.81
C GLU A 542 -3.77 2.45 26.79
N LYS A 543 -4.93 2.94 27.23
CA LYS A 543 -6.20 2.20 27.11
C LYS A 543 -6.59 1.96 25.66
N LEU A 544 -6.40 2.96 24.80
CA LEU A 544 -6.62 2.83 23.37
C LEU A 544 -5.75 1.72 22.76
N ARG A 545 -4.44 1.74 23.04
CA ARG A 545 -3.48 0.75 22.56
C ARG A 545 -3.84 -0.66 23.05
N ALA A 546 -4.07 -0.82 24.33
CA ALA A 546 -4.49 -2.10 24.92
C ALA A 546 -5.80 -2.63 24.32
N SER A 547 -6.74 -1.74 24.00
CA SER A 547 -8.00 -2.09 23.32
C SER A 547 -7.76 -2.57 21.87
N LYS A 548 -6.80 -1.98 21.14
CA LYS A 548 -6.45 -2.40 19.79
C LYS A 548 -5.68 -3.73 19.74
N GLU A 549 -4.86 -3.99 20.74
CA GLU A 549 -4.17 -5.27 20.86
C GLU A 549 -5.08 -6.45 21.24
N PHE A 550 -6.33 -6.18 21.64
CA PHE A 550 -7.31 -7.21 21.94
C PHE A 550 -7.85 -7.87 20.66
N GLY A 551 -7.85 -9.22 20.64
CA GLY A 551 -8.36 -9.99 19.50
C GLY A 551 -7.33 -10.21 18.37
N LEU A 552 -6.06 -9.79 18.55
CA LEU A 552 -5.01 -9.93 17.53
C LEU A 552 -4.74 -11.39 17.10
N GLY A 553 -4.85 -12.35 18.03
CA GLY A 553 -4.71 -13.76 17.72
C GLY A 553 -5.82 -14.27 16.80
N LEU A 554 -7.06 -13.90 17.08
CA LEU A 554 -8.22 -14.23 16.24
C LEU A 554 -8.15 -13.52 14.88
N TYR A 555 -7.77 -12.26 14.88
CA TYR A 555 -7.53 -11.50 13.65
C TYR A 555 -6.46 -12.14 12.77
N ALA A 556 -5.29 -12.45 13.33
CA ALA A 556 -4.20 -13.07 12.60
C ALA A 556 -4.60 -14.45 12.03
N ARG A 557 -5.32 -15.27 12.80
CA ARG A 557 -5.86 -16.56 12.32
C ARG A 557 -6.83 -16.39 11.14
N ARG A 558 -7.68 -15.37 11.18
CA ARG A 558 -8.55 -15.04 10.05
C ARG A 558 -7.74 -14.65 8.81
N GLN A 559 -6.74 -13.80 8.95
CA GLN A 559 -5.88 -13.38 7.84
C GLN A 559 -5.07 -14.57 7.27
N LEU A 560 -4.59 -15.47 8.12
CA LEU A 560 -3.91 -16.70 7.69
C LEU A 560 -4.83 -17.63 6.91
N PHE A 561 -6.08 -17.78 7.35
CA PHE A 561 -7.07 -18.54 6.61
C PHE A 561 -7.29 -17.97 5.20
N LEU A 562 -7.48 -16.65 5.07
CA LEU A 562 -7.65 -15.98 3.78
C LEU A 562 -6.40 -16.13 2.89
N SER A 563 -5.22 -16.02 3.48
CA SER A 563 -3.93 -16.22 2.81
C SER A 563 -3.77 -17.65 2.27
N ALA A 564 -4.14 -18.63 3.10
CA ALA A 564 -4.08 -20.04 2.70
C ALA A 564 -5.08 -20.37 1.59
N VAL A 565 -6.31 -19.83 1.63
CA VAL A 565 -7.31 -19.99 0.56
C VAL A 565 -6.75 -19.43 -0.75
N SER A 566 -6.27 -18.18 -0.72
CA SER A 566 -5.69 -17.50 -1.88
C SER A 566 -4.52 -18.31 -2.48
N LEU A 567 -3.55 -18.73 -1.67
CA LEU A 567 -2.38 -19.48 -2.14
C LEU A 567 -2.77 -20.88 -2.64
N GLN A 568 -3.58 -21.63 -1.89
CA GLN A 568 -3.89 -23.03 -2.18
C GLN A 568 -4.78 -23.20 -3.42
N TYR A 569 -5.66 -22.26 -3.72
CA TYR A 569 -6.48 -22.33 -4.94
C TYR A 569 -5.65 -22.23 -6.21
N TYR A 570 -4.52 -21.53 -6.16
CA TYR A 570 -3.61 -21.35 -7.29
C TYR A 570 -2.33 -22.19 -7.23
N SER A 571 -2.18 -23.01 -6.17
CA SER A 571 -1.08 -23.99 -6.03
C SER A 571 -1.47 -25.42 -6.43
N ARG A 572 -2.76 -25.66 -6.68
CA ARG A 572 -3.32 -27.00 -7.01
C ARG A 572 -3.63 -27.10 -8.50
N ALA A 573 -3.61 -28.33 -9.04
CA ALA A 573 -4.16 -28.58 -10.36
C ALA A 573 -5.66 -28.23 -10.39
N PRO A 574 -6.19 -27.62 -11.48
CA PRO A 574 -7.61 -27.29 -11.62
C PRO A 574 -8.53 -28.52 -11.52
N GLY A 575 -9.82 -28.28 -11.31
CA GLY A 575 -10.85 -29.31 -11.24
C GLY A 575 -11.22 -29.78 -9.83
N PHE A 576 -10.64 -29.17 -8.78
CA PHE A 576 -11.04 -29.43 -7.40
C PHE A 576 -12.32 -28.68 -7.01
N ASP A 577 -13.02 -29.21 -6.02
CA ASP A 577 -14.15 -28.49 -5.41
C ASP A 577 -13.65 -27.41 -4.45
N THR A 578 -13.90 -26.13 -4.80
CA THR A 578 -13.43 -24.96 -4.05
C THR A 578 -13.99 -24.94 -2.62
N SER A 579 -15.24 -25.31 -2.42
CA SER A 579 -15.87 -25.36 -1.08
C SER A 579 -15.25 -26.44 -0.19
N SER A 580 -14.85 -27.60 -0.75
CA SER A 580 -14.17 -28.67 0.00
C SER A 580 -12.79 -28.21 0.48
N VAL A 581 -11.99 -27.57 -0.38
CA VAL A 581 -10.69 -26.99 -0.02
C VAL A 581 -10.84 -25.90 1.01
N LEU A 582 -11.83 -25.03 0.86
CA LEU A 582 -12.16 -24.00 1.83
C LEU A 582 -12.43 -24.60 3.22
N SER A 583 -13.26 -25.66 3.29
CA SER A 583 -13.58 -26.38 4.53
C SER A 583 -12.34 -27.01 5.19
N GLU A 584 -11.46 -27.61 4.39
CA GLU A 584 -10.17 -28.18 4.86
C GLU A 584 -9.31 -27.12 5.54
N LEU A 585 -9.09 -25.98 4.85
CA LEU A 585 -8.27 -24.88 5.35
C LEU A 585 -8.87 -24.21 6.58
N GLN A 586 -10.18 -24.13 6.64
CA GLN A 586 -10.89 -23.57 7.77
C GLN A 586 -10.73 -24.43 9.02
N LYS A 587 -10.86 -25.76 8.90
CA LYS A 587 -10.59 -26.70 10.01
C LYS A 587 -9.15 -26.59 10.52
N LYS A 588 -8.19 -26.32 9.64
CA LYS A 588 -6.77 -26.19 10.00
C LYS A 588 -6.48 -24.84 10.68
N LEU A 589 -7.05 -23.74 10.20
CA LEU A 589 -6.59 -22.40 10.53
C LEU A 589 -7.57 -21.58 11.36
N SER A 590 -8.89 -21.78 11.24
CA SER A 590 -9.86 -21.03 12.01
C SER A 590 -10.03 -21.60 13.42
N PRO A 591 -10.07 -20.75 14.47
CA PRO A 591 -10.41 -21.20 15.82
C PRO A 591 -11.91 -21.47 15.99
N PHE A 592 -12.73 -21.00 15.06
CA PHE A 592 -14.18 -21.24 15.09
C PHE A 592 -14.50 -22.58 14.46
N ARG A 593 -15.46 -23.31 15.04
CA ARG A 593 -16.01 -24.49 14.41
C ARG A 593 -16.87 -24.05 13.24
N HIS A 594 -16.32 -24.20 12.05
CA HIS A 594 -17.10 -24.01 10.83
C HIS A 594 -17.45 -25.38 10.27
N GLU A 595 -18.68 -25.69 10.30
CA GLU A 595 -19.21 -26.62 9.36
C GLU A 595 -19.78 -25.80 8.21
N PHE A 596 -19.20 -25.91 7.00
CA PHE A 596 -19.88 -25.44 5.79
C PHE A 596 -21.14 -26.28 5.65
N ARG A 597 -22.17 -25.86 6.37
CA ARG A 597 -23.47 -26.47 6.28
C ARG A 597 -24.29 -25.64 5.31
N ASP A 598 -24.86 -26.33 4.35
CA ASP A 598 -26.08 -25.95 3.66
C ASP A 598 -26.03 -24.55 3.00
N GLY A 599 -25.17 -24.40 2.00
CA GLY A 599 -25.25 -23.27 1.08
C GLY A 599 -24.52 -22.00 1.51
N THR A 600 -23.48 -22.08 2.34
CA THR A 600 -22.54 -20.97 2.52
C THR A 600 -21.33 -21.15 1.60
N HIS A 601 -20.99 -20.10 0.83
CA HIS A 601 -19.95 -20.12 -0.21
C HIS A 601 -19.12 -18.84 -0.15
N PHE A 602 -18.34 -18.69 0.93
CA PHE A 602 -17.54 -17.48 1.15
C PHE A 602 -16.59 -17.19 -0.01
N GLU A 603 -15.98 -18.22 -0.59
CA GLU A 603 -15.01 -18.13 -1.68
C GLU A 603 -15.57 -17.46 -2.94
N LEU A 604 -16.89 -17.56 -3.15
CA LEU A 604 -17.53 -16.98 -4.33
C LEU A 604 -17.75 -15.46 -4.22
N ALA A 605 -17.62 -14.92 -3.01
CA ALA A 605 -17.67 -13.48 -2.75
C ALA A 605 -16.33 -12.92 -2.25
N PHE A 606 -15.25 -13.72 -2.34
CA PHE A 606 -13.92 -13.28 -1.94
C PHE A 606 -13.18 -12.65 -3.12
N GLY A 607 -13.45 -11.36 -3.38
CA GLY A 607 -12.93 -10.60 -4.53
C GLY A 607 -11.40 -10.64 -4.69
N HIS A 608 -10.65 -10.82 -3.60
CA HIS A 608 -9.19 -10.95 -3.64
C HIS A 608 -8.70 -12.17 -4.43
N LEU A 609 -9.53 -13.20 -4.64
CA LEU A 609 -9.17 -14.33 -5.51
C LEU A 609 -8.95 -13.90 -6.97
N ASP A 610 -9.54 -12.77 -7.39
CA ASP A 610 -9.20 -12.16 -8.67
C ASP A 610 -7.99 -11.23 -8.56
N GLY A 611 -8.11 -10.09 -7.89
CA GLY A 611 -7.09 -9.02 -7.90
C GLY A 611 -5.74 -9.40 -7.29
N TYR A 612 -5.74 -10.10 -6.15
CA TYR A 612 -4.52 -10.59 -5.48
C TYR A 612 -4.13 -12.00 -5.89
N SER A 613 -5.06 -12.76 -6.47
CA SER A 613 -4.88 -14.15 -6.87
C SER A 613 -4.26 -15.02 -5.75
N ALA A 614 -3.01 -15.49 -5.92
CA ALA A 614 -2.27 -16.30 -4.94
C ALA A 614 -1.56 -15.48 -3.84
N ALA A 615 -1.69 -14.15 -3.82
CA ALA A 615 -0.81 -13.28 -3.03
C ALA A 615 -1.50 -12.55 -1.87
N TYR A 616 -2.63 -13.03 -1.35
CA TYR A 616 -3.28 -12.39 -0.19
C TYR A 616 -2.41 -12.37 1.07
N TYR A 617 -1.45 -13.29 1.20
CA TYR A 617 -0.51 -13.36 2.31
C TYR A 617 0.31 -12.08 2.49
N THR A 618 0.41 -11.24 1.46
CA THR A 618 1.22 -10.00 1.45
C THR A 618 0.83 -9.03 2.56
N TYR A 619 -0.42 -9.00 2.99
CA TYR A 619 -0.86 -8.17 4.11
C TYR A 619 -0.20 -8.55 5.44
N LEU A 620 -0.18 -9.85 5.77
CA LEU A 620 0.53 -10.32 6.97
C LEU A 620 2.05 -10.26 6.81
N TRP A 621 2.55 -10.52 5.60
CA TRP A 621 3.97 -10.44 5.29
C TRP A 621 4.51 -9.04 5.56
N SER A 622 3.87 -8.02 5.01
CA SER A 622 4.23 -6.62 5.26
C SER A 622 4.13 -6.24 6.74
N SER A 623 3.11 -6.73 7.45
CA SER A 623 2.95 -6.49 8.90
C SER A 623 4.08 -7.10 9.72
N VAL A 624 4.54 -8.30 9.38
CA VAL A 624 5.67 -8.97 10.05
C VAL A 624 6.96 -8.16 9.88
N ILE A 625 7.25 -7.73 8.65
CA ILE A 625 8.44 -6.94 8.36
C ILE A 625 8.34 -5.56 9.00
N ALA A 626 7.17 -4.90 8.97
CA ALA A 626 6.97 -3.61 9.63
C ALA A 626 7.24 -3.68 11.13
N LYS A 627 6.79 -4.75 11.81
CA LYS A 627 7.09 -4.96 13.23
C LYS A 627 8.57 -5.24 13.50
N ASP A 628 9.26 -5.89 12.56
CA ASP A 628 10.71 -6.11 12.69
C ASP A 628 11.50 -4.80 12.52
N LEU A 629 11.13 -3.95 11.57
CA LEU A 629 11.68 -2.60 11.42
C LEU A 629 11.34 -1.71 12.63
N GLU A 630 10.12 -1.80 13.15
CA GLU A 630 9.66 -1.06 14.34
C GLU A 630 10.51 -1.35 15.57
N SER A 631 11.08 -2.57 15.69
CA SER A 631 11.91 -2.95 16.83
C SER A 631 13.07 -1.97 17.09
N LYS A 632 13.65 -1.37 16.03
CA LYS A 632 14.71 -0.34 16.16
C LYS A 632 14.19 0.95 16.77
N PHE A 633 12.98 1.35 16.44
CA PHE A 633 12.33 2.52 17.04
C PHE A 633 11.87 2.25 18.47
N GLN A 634 11.49 1.00 18.78
CA GLN A 634 11.21 0.58 20.16
C GLN A 634 12.47 0.61 21.05
N GLU A 635 13.63 0.27 20.47
CA GLU A 635 14.93 0.31 21.19
C GLU A 635 15.41 1.74 21.42
N ASN A 636 15.28 2.64 20.44
CA ASN A 636 15.91 3.97 20.42
C ASN A 636 14.92 5.11 20.72
N GLY A 637 13.61 4.87 20.61
CA GLY A 637 12.53 5.86 20.71
C GLY A 637 11.92 6.21 19.35
N TYR A 638 10.60 6.39 19.32
CA TYR A 638 9.87 6.70 18.08
C TYR A 638 10.16 8.11 17.51
N LEU A 639 10.72 9.00 18.34
CA LEU A 639 11.14 10.34 17.93
C LEU A 639 12.67 10.46 17.72
N ASP A 640 13.39 9.32 17.76
CA ASP A 640 14.83 9.31 17.52
C ASP A 640 15.14 9.59 16.05
N ARG A 641 15.79 10.73 15.83
CA ARG A 641 16.09 11.23 14.49
C ARG A 641 17.16 10.39 13.78
N ASP A 642 18.14 9.88 14.49
CA ASP A 642 19.25 9.14 13.87
C ASP A 642 18.74 7.82 13.32
N THR A 643 17.88 7.10 14.05
CA THR A 643 17.17 5.90 13.58
C THR A 643 16.28 6.22 12.39
N ALA A 644 15.51 7.31 12.44
CA ALA A 644 14.62 7.72 11.35
C ALA A 644 15.39 8.11 10.09
N MET A 645 16.53 8.80 10.21
CA MET A 645 17.38 9.13 9.07
C MET A 645 18.12 7.92 8.51
N HIS A 646 18.49 6.95 9.34
CA HIS A 646 19.03 5.68 8.87
C HIS A 646 17.97 4.90 8.10
N TYR A 647 16.73 4.84 8.61
CA TYR A 647 15.58 4.25 7.91
C TYR A 647 15.29 4.94 6.57
N ARG A 648 15.24 6.27 6.54
CA ARG A 648 15.07 7.04 5.30
C ARG A 648 16.11 6.63 4.24
N LYS A 649 17.39 6.59 4.61
CA LYS A 649 18.50 6.31 3.68
C LYS A 649 18.55 4.87 3.19
N THR A 650 18.20 3.91 4.04
CA THR A 650 18.40 2.49 3.74
C THR A 650 17.14 1.82 3.18
N VAL A 651 15.94 2.36 3.48
CA VAL A 651 14.65 1.77 3.08
C VAL A 651 13.85 2.68 2.15
N LEU A 652 13.72 3.99 2.50
CA LEU A 652 12.83 4.86 1.72
C LEU A 652 13.51 5.39 0.44
N GLU A 653 14.73 5.93 0.54
CA GLU A 653 15.43 6.53 -0.61
C GLU A 653 15.78 5.53 -1.73
N PRO A 654 16.13 4.26 -1.46
CA PRO A 654 16.49 3.33 -2.52
C PRO A 654 15.34 3.00 -3.50
N GLY A 655 14.07 3.04 -3.07
CA GLY A 655 12.94 2.72 -3.93
C GLY A 655 13.10 1.36 -4.62
N GLY A 656 12.90 1.30 -5.94
CA GLY A 656 13.06 0.09 -6.73
C GLY A 656 14.50 -0.20 -7.19
N SER A 657 15.52 0.51 -6.69
CA SER A 657 16.90 0.34 -7.17
C SER A 657 17.61 -0.93 -6.70
N LYS A 658 17.07 -1.59 -5.66
CA LYS A 658 17.56 -2.88 -5.14
C LYS A 658 16.44 -3.67 -4.49
N PRO A 659 16.62 -5.01 -4.29
CA PRO A 659 15.61 -5.85 -3.64
C PRO A 659 15.23 -5.35 -2.23
N ALA A 660 13.95 -5.40 -1.89
CA ALA A 660 13.44 -4.95 -0.58
C ALA A 660 14.07 -5.73 0.60
N ALA A 661 14.38 -7.01 0.42
CA ALA A 661 15.06 -7.81 1.45
C ALA A 661 16.46 -7.26 1.80
N GLU A 662 17.17 -6.68 0.82
CA GLU A 662 18.48 -6.02 1.06
C GLU A 662 18.28 -4.67 1.76
N GLN A 663 17.25 -3.91 1.41
CA GLN A 663 16.91 -2.65 2.09
C GLN A 663 16.62 -2.89 3.58
N VAL A 664 15.82 -3.89 3.90
CA VAL A 664 15.52 -4.30 5.29
C VAL A 664 16.77 -4.75 6.01
N LYS A 665 17.63 -5.55 5.34
CA LYS A 665 18.91 -5.99 5.92
C LYS A 665 19.84 -4.82 6.21
N ASP A 666 19.92 -3.83 5.33
CA ASP A 666 20.76 -2.66 5.52
C ASP A 666 20.32 -1.82 6.72
N PHE A 667 19.01 -1.71 6.95
CA PHE A 667 18.46 -1.02 8.11
C PHE A 667 18.65 -1.81 9.41
N LEU A 668 18.29 -3.10 9.41
CA LEU A 668 18.35 -3.93 10.64
C LEU A 668 19.76 -4.40 11.00
N GLY A 669 20.70 -4.41 10.05
CA GLY A 669 22.02 -5.06 10.18
C GLY A 669 21.94 -6.60 10.10
N ARG A 670 20.77 -7.16 9.81
CA ARG A 670 20.50 -8.59 9.69
C ARG A 670 19.32 -8.82 8.73
N PRO A 671 19.12 -10.05 8.19
CA PRO A 671 17.87 -10.37 7.50
C PRO A 671 16.66 -10.13 8.41
N TYR A 672 15.48 -9.86 7.77
CA TYR A 672 14.22 -9.78 8.51
C TYR A 672 13.88 -11.09 9.21
N GLY A 673 13.11 -11.01 10.30
CA GLY A 673 12.71 -12.16 11.11
C GLY A 673 11.29 -12.05 11.63
N PHE A 674 10.86 -13.08 12.37
CA PHE A 674 9.50 -13.18 12.91
C PHE A 674 9.44 -12.84 14.41
N GLU A 675 10.58 -12.60 15.05
CA GLU A 675 10.70 -12.48 16.50
C GLU A 675 9.91 -11.29 17.03
N ALA A 676 10.02 -10.14 16.37
CA ALA A 676 9.29 -8.92 16.76
C ALA A 676 7.77 -9.09 16.64
N TYR A 677 7.31 -9.74 15.57
CA TYR A 677 5.87 -10.00 15.40
C TYR A 677 5.36 -11.06 16.39
N ARG A 678 6.16 -12.08 16.73
CA ARG A 678 5.82 -13.03 17.80
C ARG A 678 5.70 -12.33 19.14
N ALA A 679 6.67 -11.49 19.49
CA ALA A 679 6.63 -10.70 20.74
C ALA A 679 5.39 -9.80 20.80
N TYR A 680 5.02 -9.19 19.69
CA TYR A 680 3.78 -8.41 19.57
C TYR A 680 2.54 -9.29 19.78
N LEU A 681 2.49 -10.47 19.17
CA LEU A 681 1.39 -11.42 19.37
C LEU A 681 1.29 -11.91 20.80
N ASP A 682 2.41 -12.20 21.47
CA ASP A 682 2.43 -12.73 22.84
C ASP A 682 2.22 -11.66 23.90
N GLY A 683 2.19 -10.38 23.52
CA GLY A 683 2.14 -9.24 24.45
C GLY A 683 3.42 -9.09 25.26
N SER A 684 4.52 -9.72 24.80
CA SER A 684 5.86 -9.61 25.43
C SER A 684 6.72 -8.53 24.76
N ALA A 685 6.20 -7.86 23.71
CA ALA A 685 6.82 -6.67 23.17
C ALA A 685 6.96 -5.63 24.30
N LYS A 686 8.20 -5.18 24.56
CA LYS A 686 8.47 -4.26 25.66
C LYS A 686 7.63 -2.99 25.50
N PRO A 687 6.94 -2.49 26.56
CA PRO A 687 6.34 -1.17 26.51
C PRO A 687 7.41 -0.14 26.21
N THR A 688 7.19 0.68 25.21
CA THR A 688 8.04 1.82 24.89
C THR A 688 7.95 2.83 26.03
N GLY A 689 9.11 3.25 26.61
CA GLY A 689 9.15 4.41 27.49
C GLY A 689 9.59 4.17 28.93
N THR A 690 10.68 3.43 29.15
CA THR A 690 11.57 3.78 30.26
C THR A 690 12.77 4.49 29.65
N ALA A 691 12.70 5.84 29.63
CA ALA A 691 13.88 6.67 29.42
C ALA A 691 15.01 6.07 30.25
N LYS A 692 16.15 5.76 29.61
CA LYS A 692 17.38 5.53 30.35
C LYS A 692 17.60 6.79 31.21
N GLU A 693 17.38 6.69 32.52
CA GLU A 693 17.88 7.67 33.45
C GLU A 693 19.40 7.76 33.17
N THR A 694 19.79 8.83 32.53
CA THR A 694 21.19 9.22 32.41
C THR A 694 21.71 9.45 33.80
N LYS A 695 22.53 8.52 34.29
CA LYS A 695 23.42 8.74 35.47
C LYS A 695 24.50 9.74 35.13
#